data_980d508ad1892d4b20ffd24dc68db2d0
#
_entry.id   980d508ad1892d4b20ffd24dc68db2d0
#
_cell.length_a   1.000
_cell.length_b   1.000
_cell.length_c   1.000
_cell.angle_alpha   90.00
_cell.angle_beta   90.00
_cell.angle_gamma   90.00
#
_symmetry.space_group_name_H-M   'P 1'
#
loop_
_entity.id
_entity.type
_entity.pdbx_description
1 polymer ?
#
loop_
_entity_poly.entity_id
_entity_poly.type
_entity_poly.pdbx_seq_one_letter_code
_entity_poly.pdbx_strand_id
1 'polypeptide(L)'
;MEYTARMNEHALVSRAAAAGSCVLLKNIENTLPFAGSKDEPTRVAIFGIGQIFTPTGLTGMEPWRKIGILDGLTAEPTVKPDALLAHKYRAWALEHPDGSELPLGSLSMEEFASMNDAAMIVLARSAAHYDPKLTSFEQDMIRKVTGAFSRVALIIAAPGYMELTPEARACHAIVFLGLAGQEAGYALADVVSGKVCPSGKLSFSWPETLESFGLAAQQLDGFFGYRYFDTYGGSVLYPFGYGLGYGKAELSSVSVGLDGCDVTVSVEVENTGETYPVQEIVQVYCSRPDSGKTGAAWFLDTFQKTQVLAPGESQTLHLRFPVTELSLFRKSALAYVLEEGYYDIRVGTGSRATCLAGSIRLTRSAVVQAVTPCDFPDAELPARKEPMHLFTYPEEAEERETAHRRAIRLSDRNLPRRSRKKGRPFTGCRGDNERYTLADVKEGRCSAFTFIAGMDDANLRKLVCDFGFCPTEIPGALGASAELPRYGLSPLTIASGVCGLALKKDIEQDDGTYRHQYTTGFPAPSVLSCSFDPDLIFSVGKAIGREMREYGVSFCLAPGCALQRTPFDAVSQESWSEDPVLTGRCALYFAKGVQTYGAAILRAGTLPRSLDMRLSSFRDIYGLPFEIAVSAYKAVLLPDSTVNGESLGEDSDLIRSLIIDWKFGGMFLSDGERYTKEPDRVTLERSALRIVRVLTQK
;
A
#
# COMPACT_ATOMS: atom_id res chain seq x y z
N MET A 1 0.09 21.36 26.96
CA MET A 1 1.21 20.42 27.16
C MET A 1 0.95 19.05 26.53
N GLU A 2 -0.20 18.45 26.75
CA GLU A 2 -0.57 17.13 26.19
C GLU A 2 -0.64 17.14 24.64
N TYR A 3 -1.13 18.20 24.07
CA TYR A 3 -1.23 18.42 22.63
C TYR A 3 0.13 18.41 21.93
N THR A 4 1.11 19.11 22.46
CA THR A 4 2.48 19.15 21.92
C THR A 4 3.19 17.80 22.04
N ALA A 5 2.95 17.02 23.08
CA ALA A 5 3.53 15.69 23.26
C ALA A 5 3.04 14.70 22.21
N ARG A 6 1.72 14.67 21.93
CA ARG A 6 1.15 13.85 20.86
C ARG A 6 1.72 14.22 19.49
N MET A 7 1.75 15.52 19.17
CA MET A 7 2.28 15.99 17.88
C MET A 7 3.72 15.53 17.65
N ASN A 8 4.56 15.61 18.67
CA ASN A 8 5.95 15.14 18.60
C ASN A 8 6.03 13.62 18.45
N GLU A 9 5.23 12.86 19.22
CA GLU A 9 5.16 11.40 19.10
C GLU A 9 4.76 10.98 17.68
N HIS A 10 3.71 11.59 17.12
CA HIS A 10 3.25 11.27 15.76
C HIS A 10 4.25 11.72 14.68
N ALA A 11 4.96 12.83 14.90
CA ALA A 11 6.04 13.25 14.00
C ALA A 11 7.18 12.21 13.97
N LEU A 12 7.54 11.63 15.13
CA LEU A 12 8.53 10.53 15.16
C LEU A 12 8.05 9.30 14.44
N VAL A 13 6.76 8.93 14.56
CA VAL A 13 6.17 7.83 13.78
C VAL A 13 6.22 8.14 12.28
N SER A 14 5.87 9.36 11.86
CA SER A 14 5.94 9.78 10.45
C SER A 14 7.38 9.72 9.91
N ARG A 15 8.37 10.20 10.69
CA ARG A 15 9.80 10.16 10.34
C ARG A 15 10.30 8.72 10.20
N ALA A 16 10.00 7.86 11.18
CA ALA A 16 10.38 6.45 11.15
C ALA A 16 9.73 5.72 9.96
N ALA A 17 8.45 6.00 9.68
CA ALA A 17 7.74 5.43 8.55
C ALA A 17 8.36 5.85 7.21
N ALA A 18 8.73 7.12 7.06
CA ALA A 18 9.40 7.64 5.87
C ALA A 18 10.78 7.03 5.66
N ALA A 19 11.61 6.99 6.72
CA ALA A 19 12.96 6.43 6.64
C ALA A 19 12.94 4.91 6.39
N GLY A 20 12.05 4.16 7.06
CA GLY A 20 11.90 2.71 6.90
C GLY A 20 11.30 2.28 5.55
N SER A 21 10.66 3.21 4.84
CA SER A 21 10.09 2.99 3.50
C SER A 21 11.00 3.50 2.37
N CYS A 22 12.06 4.23 2.70
CA CYS A 22 13.01 4.77 1.73
C CYS A 22 13.76 3.64 1.02
N VAL A 23 13.80 3.65 -0.32
CA VAL A 23 14.42 2.59 -1.13
C VAL A 23 15.70 3.10 -1.78
N LEU A 24 16.82 2.46 -1.46
CA LEU A 24 18.10 2.70 -2.14
C LEU A 24 18.15 1.85 -3.41
N LEU A 25 18.06 2.50 -4.58
CA LEU A 25 18.01 1.84 -5.87
C LEU A 25 19.39 1.59 -6.46
N LYS A 26 20.36 2.44 -6.13
CA LYS A 26 21.73 2.35 -6.62
C LYS A 26 22.68 2.99 -5.62
N ASN A 27 23.86 2.40 -5.41
CA ASN A 27 24.91 2.98 -4.58
C ASN A 27 26.29 2.48 -5.02
N ILE A 28 26.93 3.19 -5.94
CA ILE A 28 28.27 2.86 -6.44
C ILE A 28 29.30 3.55 -5.55
N GLU A 29 30.41 2.84 -5.30
CA GLU A 29 31.58 3.34 -4.54
C GLU A 29 31.21 3.94 -3.17
N ASN A 30 30.16 3.39 -2.52
CA ASN A 30 29.66 3.87 -1.25
C ASN A 30 29.42 5.41 -1.27
N THR A 31 28.81 5.91 -2.34
CA THR A 31 28.46 7.33 -2.47
C THR A 31 27.57 7.78 -1.30
N LEU A 32 26.68 6.92 -0.86
CA LEU A 32 25.91 7.08 0.39
C LEU A 32 26.30 5.96 1.36
N PRO A 33 26.24 6.20 2.68
CA PRO A 33 25.93 7.49 3.32
C PRO A 33 27.08 8.48 3.15
N PHE A 34 26.76 9.77 3.32
CA PHE A 34 27.78 10.80 3.39
C PHE A 34 28.58 10.64 4.70
N ALA A 35 29.84 10.33 4.58
CA ALA A 35 30.71 9.93 5.71
C ALA A 35 31.25 11.10 6.53
N GLY A 36 30.53 12.22 6.65
CA GLY A 36 30.91 13.37 7.43
C GLY A 36 30.79 13.15 8.94
N SER A 37 31.53 13.97 9.72
CA SER A 37 31.38 14.10 11.15
C SER A 37 30.81 15.47 11.52
N LYS A 38 30.55 15.72 12.83
CA LYS A 38 30.12 17.06 13.27
C LYS A 38 31.19 18.13 13.07
N ASP A 39 32.45 17.74 13.21
CA ASP A 39 33.58 18.65 13.10
C ASP A 39 34.00 18.84 11.64
N GLU A 40 33.81 17.82 10.80
CA GLU A 40 34.10 17.82 9.36
C GLU A 40 32.89 17.29 8.60
N PRO A 41 31.80 18.07 8.44
CA PRO A 41 30.60 17.63 7.74
C PRO A 41 30.86 17.52 6.23
N THR A 42 30.28 16.52 5.58
CA THR A 42 30.29 16.41 4.12
C THR A 42 29.55 17.59 3.50
N ARG A 43 30.26 18.38 2.68
CA ARG A 43 29.68 19.52 1.96
C ARG A 43 28.95 19.03 0.73
N VAL A 44 27.69 19.41 0.59
CA VAL A 44 26.81 18.89 -0.47
C VAL A 44 26.15 20.04 -1.24
N ALA A 45 26.40 20.12 -2.54
CA ALA A 45 25.68 21.01 -3.44
C ALA A 45 24.33 20.36 -3.79
N ILE A 46 23.20 20.98 -3.40
CA ILE A 46 21.87 20.43 -3.62
C ILE A 46 21.17 21.16 -4.77
N PHE A 47 20.86 20.44 -5.83
CA PHE A 47 20.19 20.92 -7.03
C PHE A 47 18.76 20.40 -7.09
N GLY A 48 17.89 21.13 -7.78
CA GLY A 48 16.48 20.79 -7.94
C GLY A 48 15.56 21.54 -6.99
N ILE A 49 14.51 22.15 -7.54
CA ILE A 49 13.54 22.95 -6.78
C ILE A 49 12.78 22.10 -5.75
N GLY A 50 12.72 20.78 -5.95
CA GLY A 50 12.13 19.82 -5.03
C GLY A 50 12.75 19.81 -3.62
N GLN A 51 13.97 20.33 -3.46
CA GLN A 51 14.58 20.51 -2.14
C GLN A 51 13.82 21.53 -1.27
N ILE A 52 13.12 22.51 -1.90
CA ILE A 52 12.27 23.51 -1.25
C ILE A 52 10.82 23.05 -1.25
N PHE A 53 10.29 22.72 -2.45
CA PHE A 53 8.90 22.27 -2.64
C PHE A 53 8.82 20.74 -2.56
N THR A 54 9.26 20.18 -1.43
CA THR A 54 9.17 18.74 -1.18
C THR A 54 7.72 18.32 -1.05
N PRO A 55 7.22 17.41 -1.91
CA PRO A 55 5.85 16.92 -1.82
C PRO A 55 5.73 15.97 -0.62
N THR A 56 4.77 16.23 0.25
CA THR A 56 4.65 15.51 1.53
C THR A 56 3.56 14.45 1.55
N GLY A 57 2.59 14.52 0.63
CA GLY A 57 1.48 13.58 0.61
C GLY A 57 0.51 13.84 -0.55
N LEU A 58 -0.63 13.18 -0.50
CA LEU A 58 -1.70 13.35 -1.47
C LEU A 58 -2.43 14.67 -1.29
N THR A 59 -3.19 15.09 -2.30
CA THR A 59 -3.95 16.34 -2.30
C THR A 59 -4.97 16.38 -1.14
N GLY A 60 -5.15 17.56 -0.53
CA GLY A 60 -6.14 17.80 0.54
C GLY A 60 -5.63 17.54 1.96
N MET A 61 -4.37 17.13 2.13
CA MET A 61 -3.75 16.99 3.44
C MET A 61 -3.05 18.29 3.87
N GLU A 62 -3.42 18.84 5.03
CA GLU A 62 -2.83 20.06 5.64
C GLU A 62 -2.15 19.70 6.97
N PRO A 63 -0.97 19.07 6.96
CA PRO A 63 -0.28 18.72 8.20
C PRO A 63 0.15 19.95 8.97
N TRP A 64 0.29 19.82 10.29
CA TRP A 64 0.65 20.94 11.15
C TRP A 64 2.04 21.54 10.87
N ARG A 65 2.94 20.74 10.29
CA ARG A 65 4.23 21.20 9.76
C ARG A 65 4.63 20.43 8.51
N LYS A 66 5.58 20.96 7.77
CA LYS A 66 6.24 20.30 6.63
C LYS A 66 7.72 20.55 6.72
N ILE A 67 8.53 19.50 6.74
CA ILE A 67 9.98 19.58 6.73
C ILE A 67 10.47 19.23 5.33
N GLY A 68 10.92 20.24 4.59
CA GLY A 68 11.51 20.08 3.27
C GLY A 68 12.88 19.40 3.32
N ILE A 69 13.35 18.91 2.19
CA ILE A 69 14.63 18.20 2.08
C ILE A 69 15.79 19.11 2.50
N LEU A 70 15.82 20.36 2.02
CA LEU A 70 16.87 21.31 2.39
C LEU A 70 16.87 21.59 3.91
N ASP A 71 15.70 21.74 4.51
CA ASP A 71 15.60 22.04 5.95
C ASP A 71 16.04 20.84 6.80
N GLY A 72 15.67 19.63 6.40
CA GLY A 72 16.11 18.41 7.05
C GLY A 72 17.61 18.21 7.00
N LEU A 73 18.21 18.41 5.83
CA LEU A 73 19.67 18.31 5.65
C LEU A 73 20.44 19.45 6.36
N THR A 74 19.85 20.64 6.42
CA THR A 74 20.45 21.76 7.18
C THR A 74 20.50 21.49 8.68
N ALA A 75 19.52 20.74 9.19
CA ALA A 75 19.48 20.34 10.60
C ALA A 75 20.40 19.15 10.94
N GLU A 76 20.91 18.44 9.91
CA GLU A 76 21.80 17.29 10.10
C GLU A 76 23.25 17.72 10.27
N PRO A 77 23.87 17.48 11.46
CA PRO A 77 25.19 18.04 11.75
C PRO A 77 26.34 17.42 10.94
N THR A 78 26.16 16.26 10.33
CA THR A 78 27.19 15.55 9.55
C THR A 78 27.13 15.87 8.06
N VAL A 79 26.11 16.64 7.61
CA VAL A 79 25.92 17.07 6.24
C VAL A 79 25.78 18.58 6.20
N LYS A 80 26.53 19.25 5.33
CA LYS A 80 26.49 20.69 5.18
C LYS A 80 26.07 21.10 3.77
N PRO A 81 24.80 21.47 3.57
CA PRO A 81 24.34 22.05 2.31
C PRO A 81 25.12 23.29 1.91
N ASP A 82 25.41 23.45 0.61
CA ASP A 82 26.04 24.67 0.09
C ASP A 82 25.14 25.88 0.33
N ALA A 83 25.64 26.86 1.09
CA ALA A 83 24.85 28.00 1.55
C ALA A 83 24.47 28.96 0.39
N LEU A 84 25.35 29.13 -0.59
CA LEU A 84 25.11 30.02 -1.74
C LEU A 84 24.03 29.41 -2.64
N LEU A 85 24.16 28.13 -2.95
CA LEU A 85 23.20 27.41 -3.80
C LEU A 85 21.82 27.35 -3.10
N ALA A 86 21.78 27.02 -1.81
CA ALA A 86 20.58 27.02 -0.99
C ALA A 86 19.87 28.38 -0.98
N HIS A 87 20.65 29.48 -0.85
CA HIS A 87 20.11 30.85 -0.94
C HIS A 87 19.49 31.14 -2.30
N LYS A 88 20.19 30.75 -3.39
CA LYS A 88 19.66 30.94 -4.77
C LYS A 88 18.34 30.20 -4.99
N TYR A 89 18.23 28.93 -4.55
CA TYR A 89 16.99 28.16 -4.67
C TYR A 89 15.86 28.74 -3.82
N ARG A 90 16.15 29.22 -2.59
CA ARG A 90 15.14 29.89 -1.75
C ARG A 90 14.63 31.19 -2.37
N ALA A 91 15.54 32.02 -2.91
CA ALA A 91 15.17 33.24 -3.62
C ALA A 91 14.33 32.95 -4.85
N TRP A 92 14.75 31.97 -5.67
CA TRP A 92 14.02 31.53 -6.84
C TRP A 92 12.60 31.02 -6.51
N ALA A 93 12.46 30.22 -5.45
CA ALA A 93 11.19 29.67 -5.00
C ALA A 93 10.20 30.77 -4.57
N LEU A 94 10.66 31.90 -4.02
CA LEU A 94 9.82 33.04 -3.67
C LEU A 94 9.26 33.75 -4.92
N GLU A 95 10.04 33.82 -5.97
CA GLU A 95 9.66 34.44 -7.24
C GLU A 95 8.84 33.47 -8.13
N HIS A 96 8.99 32.16 -7.94
CA HIS A 96 8.37 31.09 -8.73
C HIS A 96 7.61 30.10 -7.83
N PRO A 97 6.48 30.53 -7.22
CA PRO A 97 5.69 29.67 -6.33
C PRO A 97 4.96 28.51 -7.04
N ASP A 98 4.99 28.50 -8.38
CA ASP A 98 4.52 27.41 -9.24
C ASP A 98 5.46 26.20 -9.24
N GLY A 99 6.64 26.31 -8.61
CA GLY A 99 7.61 25.21 -8.52
C GLY A 99 8.46 25.03 -9.79
N SER A 100 8.53 26.05 -10.66
CA SER A 100 9.41 26.01 -11.86
C SER A 100 10.88 25.83 -11.45
N GLU A 101 11.62 25.01 -12.21
CA GLU A 101 13.03 24.70 -11.94
C GLU A 101 13.94 25.90 -12.19
N LEU A 102 14.98 26.05 -11.36
CA LEU A 102 16.00 27.09 -11.49
C LEU A 102 16.89 26.82 -12.73
N PRO A 103 16.94 27.72 -13.73
CA PRO A 103 17.85 27.58 -14.87
C PRO A 103 19.32 27.68 -14.42
N LEU A 104 20.13 26.67 -14.71
CA LEU A 104 21.54 26.63 -14.32
C LEU A 104 22.51 27.37 -15.23
N GLY A 105 22.00 28.10 -16.25
CA GLY A 105 22.84 28.72 -17.28
C GLY A 105 23.86 29.76 -16.79
N SER A 106 23.62 30.38 -15.63
CA SER A 106 24.50 31.37 -15.01
C SER A 106 25.38 30.83 -13.87
N LEU A 107 25.30 29.52 -13.59
CA LEU A 107 26.04 28.88 -12.49
C LEU A 107 27.27 28.17 -13.06
N SER A 108 28.43 28.40 -12.41
CA SER A 108 29.66 27.64 -12.70
C SER A 108 29.57 26.30 -11.95
N MET A 109 29.36 25.20 -12.66
CA MET A 109 29.32 23.86 -12.05
C MET A 109 30.70 23.45 -11.51
N GLU A 110 31.78 23.86 -12.18
CA GLU A 110 33.17 23.61 -11.78
C GLU A 110 33.48 24.31 -10.44
N GLU A 111 32.98 25.53 -10.24
CA GLU A 111 33.13 26.25 -8.98
C GLU A 111 32.42 25.52 -7.84
N PHE A 112 31.15 25.13 -8.01
CA PHE A 112 30.45 24.37 -7.03
C PHE A 112 31.11 23.01 -6.75
N ALA A 113 31.61 22.31 -7.78
CA ALA A 113 32.30 21.04 -7.62
C ALA A 113 33.62 21.18 -6.84
N SER A 114 34.32 22.32 -6.99
CA SER A 114 35.55 22.57 -6.25
C SER A 114 35.35 22.88 -4.77
N MET A 115 34.15 23.36 -4.38
CA MET A 115 33.81 23.75 -3.02
C MET A 115 33.05 22.67 -2.23
N ASN A 116 32.54 21.65 -2.89
CA ASN A 116 31.69 20.64 -2.30
C ASN A 116 32.21 19.22 -2.56
N ASP A 117 32.01 18.34 -1.58
CA ASP A 117 32.49 16.95 -1.62
C ASP A 117 31.58 16.02 -2.45
N ALA A 118 30.32 16.43 -2.62
CA ALA A 118 29.31 15.69 -3.38
C ALA A 118 28.20 16.62 -3.90
N ALA A 119 27.42 16.13 -4.85
CA ALA A 119 26.18 16.74 -5.28
C ALA A 119 24.96 15.85 -4.95
N MET A 120 23.83 16.49 -4.73
CA MET A 120 22.52 15.87 -4.62
C MET A 120 21.58 16.53 -5.60
N ILE A 121 20.83 15.72 -6.39
CA ILE A 121 19.79 16.20 -7.30
C ILE A 121 18.45 15.74 -6.74
N VAL A 122 17.50 16.64 -6.60
CA VAL A 122 16.16 16.35 -6.07
C VAL A 122 15.12 16.53 -7.18
N LEU A 123 14.59 15.42 -7.66
CA LEU A 123 13.43 15.39 -8.55
C LEU A 123 12.15 15.25 -7.73
N ALA A 124 11.20 16.15 -7.92
CA ALA A 124 9.96 16.15 -7.16
C ALA A 124 8.73 16.18 -8.07
N ARG A 125 7.69 15.44 -7.69
CA ARG A 125 6.37 15.46 -8.32
C ARG A 125 5.28 15.42 -7.27
N SER A 126 4.30 16.32 -7.39
CA SER A 126 3.10 16.24 -6.57
C SER A 126 2.13 15.21 -7.13
N ALA A 127 1.23 14.70 -6.29
CA ALA A 127 0.18 13.79 -6.71
C ALA A 127 -0.78 14.41 -7.73
N ALA A 128 -1.03 15.72 -7.63
CA ALA A 128 -1.95 16.43 -8.52
C ALA A 128 -1.39 16.66 -9.94
N HIS A 129 -0.06 16.74 -10.07
CA HIS A 129 0.62 17.03 -11.33
C HIS A 129 1.77 16.03 -11.53
N TYR A 130 1.39 14.76 -11.65
CA TYR A 130 2.35 13.69 -11.81
C TYR A 130 2.61 13.38 -13.28
N ASP A 131 3.78 13.82 -13.77
CA ASP A 131 4.35 13.38 -15.04
C ASP A 131 5.63 12.57 -14.73
N PRO A 132 5.69 11.29 -15.13
CA PRO A 132 6.86 10.45 -14.89
C PRO A 132 8.08 10.83 -15.76
N LYS A 133 7.91 11.65 -16.78
CA LYS A 133 9.00 12.08 -17.65
C LYS A 133 9.80 13.22 -17.04
N LEU A 134 11.08 13.25 -17.34
CA LEU A 134 11.94 14.36 -16.99
C LEU A 134 11.70 15.53 -17.94
N THR A 135 11.57 16.73 -17.38
CA THR A 135 11.54 17.97 -18.16
C THR A 135 12.89 18.25 -18.81
N SER A 136 12.93 19.11 -19.82
CA SER A 136 14.19 19.53 -20.48
C SER A 136 15.15 20.21 -19.49
N PHE A 137 14.62 20.96 -18.53
CA PHE A 137 15.41 21.62 -17.48
C PHE A 137 16.05 20.59 -16.52
N GLU A 138 15.31 19.57 -16.11
CA GLU A 138 15.84 18.50 -15.26
C GLU A 138 16.89 17.67 -15.99
N GLN A 139 16.69 17.36 -17.28
CA GLN A 139 17.68 16.66 -18.10
C GLN A 139 18.97 17.47 -18.24
N ASP A 140 18.87 18.79 -18.48
CA ASP A 140 20.04 19.69 -18.54
C ASP A 140 20.75 19.77 -17.19
N MET A 141 20.01 19.89 -16.08
CA MET A 141 20.53 19.88 -14.72
C MET A 141 21.30 18.59 -14.43
N ILE A 142 20.69 17.42 -14.67
CA ILE A 142 21.32 16.13 -14.44
C ILE A 142 22.62 16.02 -15.23
N ARG A 143 22.60 16.34 -16.52
CA ARG A 143 23.77 16.28 -17.38
C ARG A 143 24.92 17.20 -16.90
N LYS A 144 24.59 18.44 -16.49
CA LYS A 144 25.61 19.40 -16.01
C LYS A 144 26.21 18.97 -14.68
N VAL A 145 25.37 18.51 -13.74
CA VAL A 145 25.81 18.09 -12.40
C VAL A 145 26.62 16.79 -12.49
N THR A 146 26.15 15.78 -13.24
CA THR A 146 26.91 14.53 -13.42
C THR A 146 28.20 14.71 -14.19
N GLY A 147 28.29 15.73 -15.07
CA GLY A 147 29.52 16.07 -15.79
C GLY A 147 30.56 16.78 -14.93
N ALA A 148 30.17 17.46 -13.85
CA ALA A 148 31.07 18.25 -13.02
C ALA A 148 31.47 17.58 -11.69
N PHE A 149 30.60 16.76 -11.10
CA PHE A 149 30.80 16.12 -9.79
C PHE A 149 31.14 14.64 -9.92
N SER A 150 32.13 14.20 -9.14
CA SER A 150 32.55 12.79 -9.07
C SER A 150 31.63 11.93 -8.16
N ARG A 151 30.81 12.55 -7.29
CA ARG A 151 29.86 11.87 -6.42
C ARG A 151 28.50 12.57 -6.50
N VAL A 152 27.53 11.91 -7.11
CA VAL A 152 26.18 12.46 -7.35
C VAL A 152 25.13 11.48 -6.82
N ALA A 153 24.28 11.95 -5.90
CA ALA A 153 23.11 11.25 -5.43
C ALA A 153 21.84 11.85 -6.06
N LEU A 154 20.99 11.02 -6.66
CA LEU A 154 19.69 11.38 -7.21
C LEU A 154 18.61 10.97 -6.23
N ILE A 155 17.78 11.91 -5.79
CA ILE A 155 16.64 11.70 -4.90
C ILE A 155 15.35 11.87 -5.69
N ILE A 156 14.49 10.86 -5.65
CA ILE A 156 13.20 10.85 -6.34
C ILE A 156 12.08 10.98 -5.29
N ALA A 157 11.52 12.18 -5.17
CA ALA A 157 10.40 12.53 -4.31
C ALA A 157 9.11 12.63 -5.15
N ALA A 158 8.62 11.48 -5.62
CA ALA A 158 7.49 11.38 -6.54
C ALA A 158 6.50 10.28 -6.10
N PRO A 159 5.22 10.33 -6.53
CA PRO A 159 4.22 9.33 -6.14
C PRO A 159 4.57 7.88 -6.51
N GLY A 160 5.42 7.67 -7.51
CA GLY A 160 5.81 6.36 -8.02
C GLY A 160 6.94 6.44 -9.04
N TYR A 161 6.83 5.65 -10.09
CA TYR A 161 7.80 5.51 -11.16
C TYR A 161 8.17 6.84 -11.83
N MET A 162 9.46 7.06 -12.09
CA MET A 162 9.94 8.07 -13.02
C MET A 162 10.80 7.42 -14.11
N GLU A 163 10.66 7.88 -15.36
CA GLU A 163 11.47 7.41 -16.46
C GLU A 163 12.87 8.02 -16.38
N LEU A 164 13.87 7.19 -16.07
CA LEU A 164 15.23 7.62 -15.88
C LEU A 164 16.00 7.59 -17.21
N THR A 165 16.47 8.75 -17.66
CA THR A 165 17.38 8.84 -18.82
C THR A 165 18.72 8.15 -18.54
N PRO A 166 19.54 7.84 -19.56
CA PRO A 166 20.87 7.28 -19.34
C PRO A 166 21.73 8.11 -18.38
N GLU A 167 21.64 9.45 -18.46
CA GLU A 167 22.38 10.36 -17.57
C GLU A 167 21.87 10.28 -16.12
N ALA A 168 20.55 10.17 -15.90
CA ALA A 168 20.00 9.97 -14.59
C ALA A 168 20.42 8.61 -13.99
N ARG A 169 20.48 7.56 -14.83
CA ARG A 169 21.00 6.24 -14.43
C ARG A 169 22.50 6.26 -14.16
N ALA A 170 23.24 7.23 -14.72
CA ALA A 170 24.66 7.39 -14.46
C ALA A 170 24.99 7.98 -13.08
N CYS A 171 24.03 8.58 -12.35
CA CYS A 171 24.22 9.00 -10.98
C CYS A 171 24.77 7.86 -10.12
N HIS A 172 25.68 8.18 -9.18
CA HIS A 172 26.39 7.20 -8.36
C HIS A 172 25.48 6.55 -7.31
N ALA A 173 24.54 7.32 -6.75
CA ALA A 173 23.49 6.81 -5.90
C ALA A 173 22.11 7.27 -6.39
N ILE A 174 21.09 6.42 -6.23
CA ILE A 174 19.71 6.74 -6.57
C ILE A 174 18.83 6.29 -5.40
N VAL A 175 18.01 7.20 -4.89
CA VAL A 175 17.12 6.97 -3.75
C VAL A 175 15.68 7.29 -4.15
N PHE A 176 14.77 6.35 -3.99
CA PHE A 176 13.35 6.59 -4.06
C PHE A 176 12.83 6.92 -2.66
N LEU A 177 12.50 8.20 -2.45
CA LEU A 177 11.90 8.73 -1.23
C LEU A 177 10.37 8.69 -1.28
N GLY A 178 9.81 8.88 -2.48
CA GLY A 178 8.37 8.93 -2.68
C GLY A 178 7.71 10.16 -2.03
N LEU A 179 6.40 10.08 -1.80
CA LEU A 179 5.64 11.05 -1.00
C LEU A 179 5.74 10.67 0.47
N ALA A 180 6.78 11.14 1.15
CA ALA A 180 7.26 10.63 2.42
C ALA A 180 6.65 11.29 3.68
N GLY A 181 5.54 12.03 3.54
CA GLY A 181 4.86 12.65 4.67
C GLY A 181 5.52 13.95 5.15
N GLN A 182 5.01 14.48 6.26
CA GLN A 182 5.44 15.79 6.78
C GLN A 182 6.91 15.85 7.25
N GLU A 183 7.51 14.71 7.56
CA GLU A 183 8.88 14.59 8.07
C GLU A 183 9.89 14.17 6.99
N ALA A 184 9.53 14.26 5.70
CA ALA A 184 10.31 13.79 4.56
C ALA A 184 11.78 14.25 4.59
N GLY A 185 12.02 15.53 4.93
CA GLY A 185 13.37 16.09 4.99
C GLY A 185 14.23 15.47 6.10
N TYR A 186 13.67 15.28 7.31
CA TYR A 186 14.40 14.62 8.39
C TYR A 186 14.63 13.13 8.11
N ALA A 187 13.65 12.45 7.54
CA ALA A 187 13.80 11.04 7.20
C ALA A 187 14.90 10.82 6.13
N LEU A 188 14.94 11.66 5.09
CA LEU A 188 16.01 11.61 4.10
C LEU A 188 17.37 11.93 4.74
N ALA A 189 17.43 12.94 5.62
CA ALA A 189 18.67 13.29 6.33
C ALA A 189 19.20 12.12 7.16
N ASP A 190 18.33 11.38 7.86
CA ASP A 190 18.72 10.18 8.62
C ASP A 190 19.28 9.08 7.70
N VAL A 191 18.69 8.89 6.52
CA VAL A 191 19.16 7.90 5.56
C VAL A 191 20.50 8.33 4.97
N VAL A 192 20.62 9.53 4.40
CA VAL A 192 21.85 9.94 3.70
C VAL A 192 23.03 10.21 4.63
N SER A 193 22.80 10.42 5.93
CA SER A 193 23.85 10.52 6.94
C SER A 193 24.26 9.16 7.53
N GLY A 194 23.54 8.09 7.20
CA GLY A 194 23.80 6.75 7.73
C GLY A 194 23.27 6.50 9.15
N LYS A 195 22.49 7.41 9.73
CA LYS A 195 21.80 7.18 11.01
C LYS A 195 20.77 6.07 10.90
N VAL A 196 20.12 5.96 9.75
CA VAL A 196 19.21 4.89 9.40
C VAL A 196 19.74 4.22 8.14
N CYS A 197 19.99 2.91 8.21
CA CYS A 197 20.31 2.12 7.04
C CYS A 197 19.03 1.92 6.21
N PRO A 198 19.01 2.25 4.91
CA PRO A 198 17.86 2.01 4.06
C PRO A 198 17.54 0.52 4.01
N SER A 199 16.28 0.16 4.21
CA SER A 199 15.79 -1.21 4.24
C SER A 199 14.50 -1.39 3.43
N GLY A 200 14.00 -0.32 2.81
CA GLY A 200 12.84 -0.37 1.96
C GLY A 200 13.09 -1.16 0.69
N LYS A 201 12.04 -1.80 0.17
CA LYS A 201 12.01 -2.52 -1.11
C LYS A 201 10.89 -1.99 -1.97
N LEU A 202 11.08 -1.92 -3.29
CA LEU A 202 10.04 -1.46 -4.20
C LEU A 202 8.79 -2.35 -4.10
N SER A 203 7.66 -1.74 -3.88
CA SER A 203 6.34 -2.40 -3.89
C SER A 203 5.71 -2.47 -5.29
N PHE A 204 6.45 -2.07 -6.31
CA PHE A 204 6.09 -2.09 -7.72
C PHE A 204 7.31 -2.28 -8.61
N SER A 205 7.09 -2.79 -9.82
CA SER A 205 8.13 -2.93 -10.84
C SER A 205 8.50 -1.59 -11.45
N TRP A 206 9.79 -1.39 -11.70
CA TRP A 206 10.32 -0.19 -12.35
C TRP A 206 10.90 -0.55 -13.73
N PRO A 207 10.10 -0.54 -14.81
CA PRO A 207 10.60 -0.85 -16.16
C PRO A 207 11.54 0.23 -16.69
N GLU A 208 12.27 -0.12 -17.74
CA GLU A 208 13.22 0.80 -18.36
C GLU A 208 12.56 1.99 -19.03
N THR A 209 11.38 1.79 -19.61
CA THR A 209 10.63 2.80 -20.35
C THR A 209 9.16 2.82 -19.97
N LEU A 210 8.56 3.99 -20.15
CA LEU A 210 7.14 4.21 -19.97
C LEU A 210 6.27 3.32 -20.88
N GLU A 211 6.74 3.07 -22.11
CA GLU A 211 6.05 2.22 -23.08
C GLU A 211 5.89 0.79 -22.58
N SER A 212 6.85 0.28 -21.82
CA SER A 212 6.78 -1.05 -21.23
C SER A 212 5.58 -1.23 -20.28
N PHE A 213 5.17 -0.19 -19.56
CA PHE A 213 3.92 -0.21 -18.79
C PHE A 213 2.68 -0.30 -19.69
N GLY A 214 2.65 0.42 -20.80
CA GLY A 214 1.55 0.36 -21.76
C GLY A 214 1.30 -1.04 -22.27
N LEU A 215 2.36 -1.78 -22.56
CA LEU A 215 2.29 -3.19 -22.98
C LEU A 215 1.76 -4.09 -21.86
N ALA A 216 2.21 -3.88 -20.62
CA ALA A 216 1.71 -4.63 -19.47
C ALA A 216 0.25 -4.30 -19.16
N ALA A 217 -0.16 -3.04 -19.27
CA ALA A 217 -1.52 -2.59 -19.00
C ALA A 217 -2.55 -3.11 -20.01
N GLN A 218 -2.14 -3.40 -21.25
CA GLN A 218 -3.01 -4.02 -22.27
C GLN A 218 -3.38 -5.49 -21.94
N GLN A 219 -2.61 -6.16 -21.08
CA GLN A 219 -2.86 -7.51 -20.62
C GLN A 219 -3.74 -7.51 -19.37
N LEU A 220 -4.97 -7.03 -19.48
CA LEU A 220 -5.85 -6.66 -18.36
C LEU A 220 -6.27 -7.82 -17.42
N ASP A 221 -6.07 -9.08 -17.80
CA ASP A 221 -6.58 -10.25 -17.07
C ASP A 221 -5.68 -10.69 -15.87
N GLY A 222 -5.27 -9.73 -15.03
CA GLY A 222 -4.46 -10.02 -13.84
C GLY A 222 -2.95 -10.11 -14.08
N PHE A 223 -2.48 -9.88 -15.31
CA PHE A 223 -1.08 -9.83 -15.66
C PHE A 223 -0.61 -8.38 -15.81
N PHE A 224 -0.09 -7.82 -14.75
CA PHE A 224 0.56 -6.51 -14.71
C PHE A 224 1.68 -6.54 -13.66
N GLY A 225 2.51 -5.50 -13.64
CA GLY A 225 3.66 -5.43 -12.76
C GLY A 225 4.61 -6.63 -12.94
N TYR A 226 5.23 -7.10 -11.85
CA TYR A 226 6.15 -8.24 -11.91
C TYR A 226 5.48 -9.52 -12.45
N ARG A 227 4.17 -9.71 -12.21
CA ARG A 227 3.43 -10.86 -12.75
C ARG A 227 3.47 -10.90 -14.27
N TYR A 228 3.45 -9.73 -14.92
CA TYR A 228 3.63 -9.61 -16.37
C TYR A 228 5.11 -9.78 -16.75
N PHE A 229 5.99 -8.95 -16.15
CA PHE A 229 7.39 -8.90 -16.54
C PHE A 229 8.13 -10.21 -16.29
N ASP A 230 7.81 -10.92 -15.21
CA ASP A 230 8.45 -12.18 -14.84
C ASP A 230 7.81 -13.40 -15.52
N THR A 231 6.63 -13.25 -16.15
CA THR A 231 5.97 -14.33 -16.90
C THR A 231 6.26 -14.26 -18.40
N TYR A 232 6.18 -13.05 -18.99
CA TYR A 232 6.29 -12.87 -20.43
C TYR A 232 7.63 -12.32 -20.88
N GLY A 233 8.53 -12.05 -19.96
CA GLY A 233 9.79 -11.36 -20.23
C GLY A 233 9.58 -9.87 -20.47
N GLY A 234 10.44 -9.06 -19.93
CA GLY A 234 10.41 -7.61 -20.10
C GLY A 234 11.58 -7.00 -19.38
N SER A 235 12.13 -5.93 -19.97
CA SER A 235 13.23 -5.20 -19.37
C SER A 235 12.69 -4.36 -18.21
N VAL A 236 13.17 -4.64 -17.01
CA VAL A 236 12.92 -3.84 -15.81
C VAL A 236 14.24 -3.33 -15.27
N LEU A 237 14.29 -2.05 -14.98
CA LEU A 237 15.46 -1.42 -14.38
C LEU A 237 15.62 -1.88 -12.92
N TYR A 238 14.51 -1.91 -12.18
CA TYR A 238 14.44 -2.43 -10.83
C TYR A 238 13.19 -3.32 -10.68
N PRO A 239 13.35 -4.60 -10.35
CA PRO A 239 12.21 -5.51 -10.19
C PRO A 239 11.43 -5.23 -8.91
N PHE A 240 10.23 -5.81 -8.81
CA PHE A 240 9.44 -5.83 -7.58
C PHE A 240 10.25 -6.44 -6.43
N GLY A 241 10.19 -5.82 -5.25
CA GLY A 241 10.94 -6.24 -4.07
C GLY A 241 12.40 -5.79 -4.06
N TYR A 242 12.87 -5.05 -5.07
CA TYR A 242 14.25 -4.57 -5.13
C TYR A 242 14.52 -3.41 -4.17
N GLY A 243 15.69 -3.42 -3.55
CA GLY A 243 16.22 -2.34 -2.73
C GLY A 243 17.54 -2.76 -2.09
N LEU A 244 18.46 -1.81 -1.93
CA LEU A 244 19.80 -1.99 -1.34
C LEU A 244 19.81 -1.46 0.10
N GLY A 245 20.74 -1.97 0.89
CA GLY A 245 21.16 -1.40 2.18
C GLY A 245 22.60 -0.88 2.12
N TYR A 246 23.09 -0.22 3.19
CA TYR A 246 24.49 0.14 3.31
C TYR A 246 25.35 -1.02 3.79
N GLY A 247 24.77 -1.94 4.57
CA GLY A 247 25.41 -3.19 4.95
C GLY A 247 25.09 -4.31 3.96
N LYS A 248 25.57 -5.51 4.26
CA LYS A 248 25.40 -6.71 3.42
C LYS A 248 24.69 -7.79 4.21
N ALA A 249 23.49 -8.17 3.77
CA ALA A 249 22.78 -9.32 4.32
C ALA A 249 22.91 -10.53 3.40
N GLU A 250 23.14 -11.70 3.97
CA GLU A 250 23.17 -12.98 3.25
C GLU A 250 22.13 -13.92 3.83
N LEU A 251 21.43 -14.63 2.94
CA LEU A 251 20.46 -15.66 3.28
C LEU A 251 21.13 -17.02 3.20
N SER A 252 20.97 -17.82 4.25
CA SER A 252 21.51 -19.17 4.34
C SER A 252 20.54 -20.13 5.04
N SER A 253 20.90 -21.40 5.13
CA SER A 253 20.15 -22.42 5.88
C SER A 253 18.66 -22.48 5.53
N VAL A 254 18.34 -22.30 4.23
CA VAL A 254 16.93 -22.27 3.78
C VAL A 254 16.35 -23.67 3.82
N SER A 255 15.20 -23.83 4.46
CA SER A 255 14.47 -25.10 4.50
C SER A 255 12.97 -24.88 4.33
N VAL A 256 12.33 -25.83 3.63
CA VAL A 256 10.88 -25.88 3.41
C VAL A 256 10.33 -27.14 4.07
N GLY A 257 9.21 -27.01 4.77
CA GLY A 257 8.51 -28.11 5.43
C GLY A 257 7.00 -27.98 5.33
N LEU A 258 6.29 -28.98 5.83
CA LEU A 258 4.84 -28.97 6.05
C LEU A 258 4.56 -29.28 7.53
N ASP A 259 3.76 -28.42 8.16
CA ASP A 259 3.17 -28.66 9.47
C ASP A 259 1.64 -28.74 9.31
N GLY A 260 1.14 -29.96 9.23
CA GLY A 260 -0.25 -30.21 8.86
C GLY A 260 -0.55 -29.75 7.42
N CYS A 261 -1.27 -28.66 7.26
CA CYS A 261 -1.61 -28.04 5.98
C CYS A 261 -0.96 -26.67 5.79
N ASP A 262 -0.01 -26.33 6.64
CA ASP A 262 0.73 -25.09 6.51
C ASP A 262 2.12 -25.36 5.96
N VAL A 263 2.50 -24.60 4.96
CA VAL A 263 3.87 -24.54 4.47
C VAL A 263 4.69 -23.75 5.48
N THR A 264 5.82 -24.29 5.87
CA THR A 264 6.78 -23.65 6.76
C THR A 264 8.07 -23.39 6.01
N VAL A 265 8.59 -22.19 6.13
CA VAL A 265 9.88 -21.80 5.55
C VAL A 265 10.75 -21.26 6.68
N SER A 266 11.93 -21.85 6.86
CA SER A 266 12.93 -21.32 7.79
C SER A 266 14.13 -20.83 6.99
N VAL A 267 14.64 -19.66 7.34
CA VAL A 267 15.79 -19.04 6.67
C VAL A 267 16.59 -18.24 7.68
N GLU A 268 17.89 -18.42 7.65
CA GLU A 268 18.83 -17.62 8.43
C GLU A 268 19.29 -16.43 7.61
N VAL A 269 19.25 -15.25 8.23
CA VAL A 269 19.72 -13.99 7.66
C VAL A 269 20.86 -13.49 8.52
N GLU A 270 22.04 -13.30 7.93
CA GLU A 270 23.24 -12.82 8.59
C GLU A 270 23.66 -11.47 8.00
N ASN A 271 24.06 -10.54 8.85
CA ASN A 271 24.78 -9.35 8.43
C ASN A 271 26.25 -9.67 8.24
N THR A 272 26.66 -9.95 7.01
CA THR A 272 28.06 -10.21 6.64
C THR A 272 28.87 -8.96 6.35
N GLY A 273 28.27 -7.77 6.50
CA GLY A 273 28.95 -6.49 6.40
C GLY A 273 29.79 -6.17 7.65
N GLU A 274 30.71 -5.21 7.52
CA GLU A 274 31.64 -4.86 8.61
C GLU A 274 31.26 -3.57 9.36
N THR A 275 30.45 -2.69 8.73
CA THR A 275 30.31 -1.30 9.22
C THR A 275 28.88 -0.94 9.60
N TYR A 276 27.90 -1.30 8.78
CA TYR A 276 26.53 -0.82 8.93
C TYR A 276 25.59 -1.92 9.42
N PRO A 277 24.65 -1.56 10.31
CA PRO A 277 23.56 -2.49 10.63
C PRO A 277 22.68 -2.69 9.42
N VAL A 278 21.98 -3.83 9.33
CA VAL A 278 21.03 -4.13 8.26
C VAL A 278 19.69 -4.57 8.82
N GLN A 279 18.63 -4.30 8.07
CA GLN A 279 17.36 -5.00 8.14
C GLN A 279 17.07 -5.55 6.75
N GLU A 280 16.80 -6.84 6.65
CA GLU A 280 16.49 -7.45 5.36
C GLU A 280 15.04 -7.97 5.35
N ILE A 281 14.44 -7.95 4.17
CA ILE A 281 13.08 -8.42 3.93
C ILE A 281 13.17 -9.71 3.15
N VAL A 282 12.87 -10.81 3.83
CA VAL A 282 12.76 -12.12 3.20
C VAL A 282 11.37 -12.25 2.59
N GLN A 283 11.33 -12.59 1.31
CA GLN A 283 10.14 -12.76 0.49
C GLN A 283 10.04 -14.20 0.02
N VAL A 284 8.86 -14.80 0.17
CA VAL A 284 8.58 -16.16 -0.30
C VAL A 284 7.65 -16.09 -1.48
N TYR A 285 8.09 -16.63 -2.60
CA TYR A 285 7.32 -16.72 -3.83
C TYR A 285 6.98 -18.17 -4.14
N CYS A 286 5.80 -18.38 -4.72
CA CYS A 286 5.31 -19.70 -5.07
C CYS A 286 4.99 -19.79 -6.56
N SER A 287 5.27 -20.95 -7.15
CA SER A 287 4.80 -21.34 -8.48
C SER A 287 3.72 -22.40 -8.36
N ARG A 288 2.80 -22.44 -9.30
CA ARG A 288 1.74 -23.46 -9.40
C ARG A 288 2.06 -24.46 -10.53
N PRO A 289 1.42 -25.62 -10.58
CA PRO A 289 1.67 -26.62 -11.65
C PRO A 289 1.59 -26.07 -13.07
N ASP A 290 0.64 -25.15 -13.32
CA ASP A 290 0.43 -24.52 -14.61
C ASP A 290 0.89 -23.05 -14.65
N SER A 291 1.89 -22.69 -13.83
CA SER A 291 2.45 -21.33 -13.82
C SER A 291 2.88 -20.89 -15.23
N GLY A 292 2.58 -19.63 -15.55
CA GLY A 292 2.81 -19.07 -16.87
C GLY A 292 1.68 -19.32 -17.88
N LYS A 293 0.93 -20.42 -17.80
CA LYS A 293 -0.21 -20.71 -18.68
C LYS A 293 -1.51 -20.15 -18.14
N THR A 294 -1.83 -20.44 -16.90
CA THR A 294 -3.09 -20.04 -16.25
C THR A 294 -2.91 -18.95 -15.20
N GLY A 295 -1.68 -18.70 -14.73
CA GLY A 295 -1.31 -17.71 -13.75
C GLY A 295 0.11 -17.18 -13.98
N ALA A 296 0.59 -16.30 -13.13
CA ALA A 296 1.95 -15.78 -13.17
C ALA A 296 2.99 -16.91 -12.99
N ALA A 297 4.21 -16.71 -13.50
CA ALA A 297 5.30 -17.67 -13.35
C ALA A 297 5.56 -17.98 -11.86
N TRP A 298 5.52 -16.95 -11.03
CA TRP A 298 5.48 -17.02 -9.57
C TRP A 298 4.72 -15.83 -9.00
N PHE A 299 4.34 -15.92 -7.75
CA PHE A 299 3.62 -14.86 -7.02
C PHE A 299 4.09 -14.81 -5.57
N LEU A 300 4.11 -13.61 -5.00
CA LEU A 300 4.40 -13.42 -3.58
C LEU A 300 3.29 -14.06 -2.74
N ASP A 301 3.68 -14.87 -1.76
CA ASP A 301 2.77 -15.51 -0.81
C ASP A 301 2.93 -14.90 0.59
N THR A 302 4.18 -14.81 1.07
CA THR A 302 4.45 -14.23 2.37
C THR A 302 5.80 -13.53 2.40
N PHE A 303 5.98 -12.68 3.41
CA PHE A 303 7.23 -11.96 3.66
C PHE A 303 7.40 -11.67 5.15
N GLN A 304 8.64 -11.47 5.57
CA GLN A 304 8.97 -11.05 6.93
C GLN A 304 10.25 -10.22 6.91
N LYS A 305 10.28 -9.15 7.74
CA LYS A 305 11.44 -8.30 7.94
C LYS A 305 12.20 -8.73 9.17
N THR A 306 13.54 -8.70 9.13
CA THR A 306 14.39 -8.97 10.30
C THR A 306 14.31 -7.82 11.32
N GLN A 307 14.76 -8.09 12.52
CA GLN A 307 15.21 -7.03 13.41
C GLN A 307 16.43 -6.31 12.80
N VAL A 308 16.86 -5.22 13.42
CA VAL A 308 18.13 -4.58 13.05
C VAL A 308 19.25 -5.51 13.48
N LEU A 309 20.06 -5.97 12.54
CA LEU A 309 21.19 -6.85 12.75
C LEU A 309 22.50 -6.03 12.69
N ALA A 310 23.25 -6.00 13.77
CA ALA A 310 24.60 -5.44 13.78
C ALA A 310 25.56 -6.31 12.93
N PRO A 311 26.71 -5.79 12.50
CA PRO A 311 27.74 -6.58 11.82
C PRO A 311 28.05 -7.91 12.53
N GLY A 312 27.97 -9.03 11.82
CA GLY A 312 28.17 -10.38 12.35
C GLY A 312 26.98 -10.98 13.10
N GLU A 313 25.88 -10.26 13.27
CA GLU A 313 24.66 -10.84 13.85
C GLU A 313 23.83 -11.57 12.83
N SER A 314 23.15 -12.64 13.26
CA SER A 314 22.20 -13.39 12.46
C SER A 314 20.84 -13.53 13.17
N GLN A 315 19.81 -13.76 12.37
CA GLN A 315 18.45 -14.07 12.82
C GLN A 315 17.83 -15.14 11.95
N THR A 316 17.26 -16.16 12.58
CA THR A 316 16.42 -17.13 11.85
C THR A 316 14.99 -16.63 11.80
N LEU A 317 14.46 -16.51 10.59
CA LEU A 317 13.07 -16.20 10.34
C LEU A 317 12.27 -17.49 10.10
N HIS A 318 11.06 -17.54 10.62
CA HIS A 318 10.12 -18.64 10.42
C HIS A 318 8.84 -18.10 9.78
N LEU A 319 8.71 -18.29 8.46
CA LEU A 319 7.54 -17.90 7.71
C LEU A 319 6.58 -19.08 7.59
N ARG A 320 5.28 -18.79 7.63
CA ARG A 320 4.24 -19.82 7.58
C ARG A 320 3.03 -19.31 6.80
N PHE A 321 2.46 -20.17 5.96
CA PHE A 321 1.23 -19.88 5.23
C PHE A 321 0.45 -21.17 4.93
N PRO A 322 -0.91 -21.11 4.88
CA PRO A 322 -1.71 -22.27 4.55
C PRO A 322 -1.51 -22.70 3.10
N VAL A 323 -1.34 -23.98 2.84
CA VAL A 323 -1.23 -24.50 1.47
C VAL A 323 -2.47 -24.16 0.60
N THR A 324 -3.60 -23.87 1.23
CA THR A 324 -4.82 -23.45 0.53
C THR A 324 -4.69 -22.09 -0.17
N GLU A 325 -3.73 -21.23 0.23
CA GLU A 325 -3.42 -19.96 -0.46
C GLU A 325 -2.83 -20.19 -1.86
N LEU A 326 -2.28 -21.38 -2.11
CA LEU A 326 -1.79 -21.79 -3.43
C LEU A 326 -2.92 -22.19 -4.41
N SER A 327 -4.17 -22.28 -3.96
CA SER A 327 -5.32 -22.64 -4.81
C SER A 327 -5.68 -21.55 -5.82
N LEU A 328 -6.39 -21.93 -6.87
CA LEU A 328 -6.97 -21.03 -7.86
C LEU A 328 -8.48 -21.22 -7.95
N PHE A 329 -9.19 -20.14 -8.19
CA PHE A 329 -10.61 -20.21 -8.46
C PHE A 329 -10.88 -20.83 -9.83
N ARG A 330 -11.73 -21.87 -9.86
CA ARG A 330 -12.20 -22.52 -11.09
C ARG A 330 -13.70 -22.30 -11.25
N LYS A 331 -14.07 -21.49 -12.23
CA LYS A 331 -15.48 -21.15 -12.52
C LYS A 331 -16.32 -22.41 -12.80
N SER A 332 -15.77 -23.40 -13.51
CA SER A 332 -16.44 -24.67 -13.81
C SER A 332 -16.77 -25.51 -12.56
N ALA A 333 -15.96 -25.39 -11.52
CA ALA A 333 -16.17 -26.07 -10.24
C ALA A 333 -16.90 -25.20 -9.20
N LEU A 334 -17.05 -23.90 -9.45
CA LEU A 334 -17.48 -22.89 -8.46
C LEU A 334 -16.73 -23.05 -7.14
N ALA A 335 -15.41 -23.17 -7.23
CA ALA A 335 -14.57 -23.47 -6.06
C ALA A 335 -13.13 -23.03 -6.28
N TYR A 336 -12.41 -22.82 -5.16
CA TYR A 336 -10.96 -22.79 -5.15
C TYR A 336 -10.43 -24.23 -5.16
N VAL A 337 -9.50 -24.48 -6.07
CA VAL A 337 -8.96 -25.82 -6.34
C VAL A 337 -7.44 -25.77 -6.25
N LEU A 338 -6.86 -26.68 -5.47
CA LEU A 338 -5.46 -27.05 -5.58
C LEU A 338 -5.33 -28.10 -6.66
N GLU A 339 -4.55 -27.86 -7.68
CA GLU A 339 -4.36 -28.76 -8.81
C GLU A 339 -3.27 -29.78 -8.51
N GLU A 340 -3.39 -30.97 -9.10
CA GLU A 340 -2.34 -31.99 -9.07
C GLU A 340 -1.07 -31.47 -9.72
N GLY A 341 0.09 -31.71 -9.09
CA GLY A 341 1.37 -31.30 -9.63
C GLY A 341 2.35 -30.80 -8.58
N TYR A 342 3.33 -30.05 -9.04
CA TYR A 342 4.39 -29.47 -8.21
C TYR A 342 4.14 -28.00 -7.94
N TYR A 343 4.35 -27.61 -6.68
CA TYR A 343 4.32 -26.24 -6.21
C TYR A 343 5.73 -25.89 -5.74
N ASP A 344 6.40 -25.03 -6.49
CA ASP A 344 7.77 -24.63 -6.18
C ASP A 344 7.77 -23.45 -5.22
N ILE A 345 8.59 -23.54 -4.18
CA ILE A 345 8.75 -22.52 -3.15
C ILE A 345 10.11 -21.86 -3.36
N ARG A 346 10.11 -20.56 -3.54
CA ARG A 346 11.29 -19.73 -3.79
C ARG A 346 11.45 -18.77 -2.63
N VAL A 347 12.66 -18.52 -2.21
CA VAL A 347 13.00 -17.62 -1.11
C VAL A 347 14.06 -16.63 -1.58
N GLY A 348 13.90 -15.38 -1.24
CA GLY A 348 14.86 -14.34 -1.60
C GLY A 348 14.47 -12.96 -1.11
N THR A 349 15.04 -11.94 -1.73
CA THR A 349 14.89 -10.53 -1.33
C THR A 349 14.13 -9.67 -2.36
N GLY A 350 13.65 -10.28 -3.44
CA GLY A 350 12.88 -9.64 -4.50
C GLY A 350 12.45 -10.63 -5.57
N SER A 351 11.52 -10.29 -6.45
CA SER A 351 10.90 -11.22 -7.40
C SER A 351 11.90 -11.91 -8.36
N ARG A 352 13.01 -11.24 -8.67
CA ARG A 352 14.11 -11.78 -9.49
C ARG A 352 15.39 -12.10 -8.71
N ALA A 353 15.36 -11.95 -7.40
CA ALA A 353 16.46 -12.25 -6.49
C ALA A 353 16.04 -13.36 -5.53
N THR A 354 15.69 -14.53 -6.09
CA THR A 354 15.22 -15.71 -5.34
C THR A 354 15.99 -16.95 -5.74
N CYS A 355 16.11 -17.90 -4.79
CA CYS A 355 16.57 -19.26 -5.04
C CYS A 355 15.42 -20.25 -4.81
N LEU A 356 15.44 -21.37 -5.51
CA LEU A 356 14.50 -22.47 -5.29
C LEU A 356 14.81 -23.15 -3.96
N ALA A 357 13.92 -23.02 -2.99
CA ALA A 357 14.08 -23.57 -1.65
C ALA A 357 13.55 -25.00 -1.51
N GLY A 358 12.56 -25.37 -2.31
CA GLY A 358 11.96 -26.69 -2.30
C GLY A 358 10.68 -26.78 -3.11
N SER A 359 10.10 -27.97 -3.16
CA SER A 359 8.86 -28.23 -3.87
C SER A 359 7.90 -29.07 -3.05
N ILE A 360 6.60 -28.81 -3.21
CA ILE A 360 5.51 -29.61 -2.64
C ILE A 360 4.80 -30.31 -3.80
N ARG A 361 4.57 -31.59 -3.69
CA ARG A 361 3.81 -32.37 -4.69
C ARG A 361 2.43 -32.74 -4.18
N LEU A 362 1.40 -32.23 -4.80
CA LEU A 362 0.02 -32.69 -4.62
C LEU A 362 -0.26 -33.83 -5.59
N THR A 363 -0.71 -34.98 -5.09
CA THR A 363 -0.89 -36.20 -5.89
C THR A 363 -2.22 -36.29 -6.59
N ARG A 364 -3.19 -35.47 -6.23
CA ARG A 364 -4.55 -35.41 -6.82
C ARG A 364 -5.15 -34.04 -6.56
N SER A 365 -5.77 -33.46 -7.58
CA SER A 365 -6.49 -32.19 -7.44
C SER A 365 -7.58 -32.25 -6.36
N ALA A 366 -7.70 -31.17 -5.59
CA ALA A 366 -8.66 -31.09 -4.48
C ALA A 366 -9.38 -29.75 -4.42
N VAL A 367 -10.68 -29.79 -4.20
CA VAL A 367 -11.48 -28.61 -3.84
C VAL A 367 -11.21 -28.26 -2.39
N VAL A 368 -10.69 -27.06 -2.14
CA VAL A 368 -10.40 -26.57 -0.79
C VAL A 368 -11.49 -25.63 -0.25
N GLN A 369 -12.15 -24.88 -1.14
CA GLN A 369 -13.23 -23.99 -0.75
C GLN A 369 -14.28 -23.88 -1.85
N ALA A 370 -15.50 -24.29 -1.58
CA ALA A 370 -16.64 -24.02 -2.44
C ALA A 370 -17.09 -22.56 -2.26
N VAL A 371 -17.41 -21.88 -3.38
CA VAL A 371 -17.85 -20.47 -3.36
C VAL A 371 -19.34 -20.34 -3.65
N THR A 372 -19.90 -19.21 -3.28
CA THR A 372 -21.29 -18.86 -3.57
C THR A 372 -21.40 -18.53 -5.08
N PRO A 373 -22.31 -19.19 -5.82
CA PRO A 373 -22.56 -18.84 -7.22
C PRO A 373 -22.99 -17.38 -7.34
N CYS A 374 -22.51 -16.72 -8.37
CA CYS A 374 -22.98 -15.41 -8.80
C CYS A 374 -23.15 -15.42 -10.31
N ASP A 375 -24.14 -14.69 -10.78
CA ASP A 375 -24.26 -14.38 -12.19
C ASP A 375 -23.28 -13.24 -12.50
N PHE A 376 -22.16 -13.61 -13.10
CA PHE A 376 -21.10 -12.67 -13.47
C PHE A 376 -20.58 -13.06 -14.85
N PRO A 377 -20.89 -12.27 -15.87
CA PRO A 377 -20.41 -12.52 -17.24
C PRO A 377 -18.88 -12.37 -17.27
N ASP A 378 -18.19 -13.28 -17.94
CA ASP A 378 -16.76 -13.09 -18.22
C ASP A 378 -16.60 -12.15 -19.42
N ALA A 379 -15.64 -11.23 -19.35
CA ALA A 379 -15.28 -10.43 -20.50
C ALA A 379 -14.61 -11.29 -21.59
N GLU A 380 -14.86 -10.95 -22.85
CA GLU A 380 -14.10 -11.45 -23.99
C GLU A 380 -12.75 -10.73 -24.04
N LEU A 381 -11.73 -11.38 -23.53
CA LEU A 381 -10.37 -10.83 -23.49
C LEU A 381 -9.48 -11.50 -24.54
N PRO A 382 -8.46 -10.79 -25.04
CA PRO A 382 -7.49 -11.36 -25.99
C PRO A 382 -6.87 -12.65 -25.45
N ALA A 383 -6.44 -13.52 -26.37
CA ALA A 383 -5.66 -14.70 -26.00
C ALA A 383 -4.37 -14.28 -25.32
N ARG A 384 -3.99 -14.99 -24.27
CA ARG A 384 -2.73 -14.76 -23.56
C ARG A 384 -1.55 -15.10 -24.48
N LYS A 385 -0.46 -14.36 -24.33
CA LYS A 385 0.82 -14.67 -24.98
C LYS A 385 1.38 -15.97 -24.43
N GLU A 386 2.24 -16.65 -25.21
CA GLU A 386 3.01 -17.77 -24.69
C GLU A 386 3.99 -17.24 -23.62
N PRO A 387 4.05 -17.88 -22.44
CA PRO A 387 4.94 -17.46 -21.38
C PRO A 387 6.40 -17.70 -21.75
N MET A 388 7.26 -16.78 -21.37
CA MET A 388 8.71 -17.02 -21.37
C MET A 388 9.07 -17.63 -20.04
N HIS A 389 9.71 -18.81 -20.05
CA HIS A 389 10.25 -19.37 -18.81
C HIS A 389 11.46 -18.52 -18.37
N LEU A 390 11.25 -17.62 -17.42
CA LEU A 390 12.33 -16.92 -16.76
C LEU A 390 12.86 -17.81 -15.63
N PHE A 391 14.17 -18.08 -15.70
CA PHE A 391 14.93 -18.58 -14.58
C PHE A 391 15.61 -17.40 -13.91
N THR A 392 15.68 -17.39 -12.58
CA THR A 392 16.34 -16.31 -11.84
C THR A 392 17.86 -16.48 -11.80
N TYR A 393 18.35 -17.71 -12.05
CA TYR A 393 19.79 -18.06 -12.14
C TYR A 393 20.00 -19.28 -13.06
N PRO A 394 21.22 -19.48 -13.60
CA PRO A 394 21.49 -20.49 -14.64
C PRO A 394 21.19 -21.93 -14.24
N GLU A 395 21.50 -22.32 -12.99
CA GLU A 395 21.39 -23.68 -12.49
C GLU A 395 19.97 -24.08 -12.08
N GLU A 396 19.03 -23.14 -12.09
CA GLU A 396 17.67 -23.33 -11.58
C GLU A 396 16.92 -24.50 -12.24
N ALA A 397 17.15 -24.75 -13.52
CA ALA A 397 16.49 -25.84 -14.25
C ALA A 397 16.86 -27.21 -13.67
N GLU A 398 18.12 -27.44 -13.37
CA GLU A 398 18.63 -28.70 -12.79
C GLU A 398 18.20 -28.81 -11.32
N GLU A 399 18.25 -27.72 -10.58
CA GLU A 399 17.81 -27.69 -9.19
C GLU A 399 16.31 -27.98 -9.08
N ARG A 400 15.49 -27.50 -10.00
CA ARG A 400 14.06 -27.78 -10.04
C ARG A 400 13.78 -29.27 -10.25
N GLU A 401 14.48 -29.93 -11.16
CA GLU A 401 14.35 -31.39 -11.32
C GLU A 401 14.74 -32.15 -10.05
N THR A 402 15.76 -31.67 -9.36
CA THR A 402 16.21 -32.26 -8.10
C THR A 402 15.19 -32.02 -6.98
N ALA A 403 14.66 -30.82 -6.88
CA ALA A 403 13.60 -30.46 -5.93
C ALA A 403 12.32 -31.27 -6.18
N HIS A 404 11.93 -31.47 -7.43
CA HIS A 404 10.78 -32.32 -7.79
C HIS A 404 10.96 -33.76 -7.40
N ARG A 405 12.17 -34.32 -7.53
CA ARG A 405 12.49 -35.71 -7.05
C ARG A 405 12.40 -35.83 -5.53
N ARG A 406 12.71 -34.76 -4.79
CA ARG A 406 12.70 -34.70 -3.32
C ARG A 406 11.44 -34.03 -2.75
N ALA A 407 10.44 -33.71 -3.60
CA ALA A 407 9.28 -32.94 -3.22
C ALA A 407 8.52 -33.55 -2.03
N ILE A 408 8.11 -32.68 -1.12
CA ILE A 408 7.30 -33.05 0.05
C ILE A 408 5.92 -33.46 -0.45
N ARG A 409 5.50 -34.68 -0.17
CA ARG A 409 4.21 -35.20 -0.64
C ARG A 409 3.07 -34.69 0.25
N LEU A 410 2.10 -34.03 -0.37
CA LEU A 410 0.85 -33.60 0.25
C LEU A 410 -0.30 -34.48 -0.23
N SER A 411 -1.02 -35.09 0.70
CA SER A 411 -2.22 -35.86 0.38
C SER A 411 -3.43 -34.95 0.35
N ASP A 412 -4.27 -35.09 -0.68
CA ASP A 412 -5.57 -34.42 -0.80
C ASP A 412 -6.53 -34.68 0.38
N ARG A 413 -6.32 -35.84 1.09
CA ARG A 413 -7.13 -36.22 2.25
C ARG A 413 -6.87 -35.35 3.48
N ASN A 414 -5.69 -34.76 3.57
CA ASN A 414 -5.29 -33.90 4.69
C ASN A 414 -5.73 -32.45 4.50
N LEU A 415 -6.20 -32.09 3.31
CA LEU A 415 -6.55 -30.71 3.00
C LEU A 415 -7.88 -30.29 3.68
N PRO A 416 -7.94 -29.09 4.25
CA PRO A 416 -9.18 -28.57 4.78
C PRO A 416 -10.18 -28.32 3.64
N ARG A 417 -11.41 -28.80 3.81
CA ARG A 417 -12.48 -28.59 2.83
C ARG A 417 -13.52 -27.67 3.46
N ARG A 418 -13.57 -26.44 2.98
CA ARG A 418 -14.59 -25.47 3.41
C ARG A 418 -15.83 -25.67 2.53
N SER A 419 -16.86 -26.28 3.11
CA SER A 419 -18.16 -26.39 2.44
C SER A 419 -18.88 -25.06 2.40
N ARG A 420 -19.67 -24.84 1.36
CA ARG A 420 -20.55 -23.68 1.24
C ARG A 420 -21.54 -23.64 2.41
N LYS A 421 -21.56 -22.56 3.16
CA LYS A 421 -22.62 -22.33 4.14
C LYS A 421 -23.89 -21.90 3.43
N LYS A 422 -24.95 -22.69 3.51
CA LYS A 422 -26.27 -22.23 3.09
C LYS A 422 -26.75 -21.19 4.13
N GLY A 423 -26.67 -19.91 3.76
CA GLY A 423 -27.31 -18.85 4.54
C GLY A 423 -28.83 -19.04 4.55
N ARG A 424 -29.46 -18.83 5.70
CA ARG A 424 -30.93 -18.73 5.73
C ARG A 424 -31.32 -17.42 5.04
N PRO A 425 -32.35 -17.43 4.17
CA PRO A 425 -32.85 -16.19 3.58
C PRO A 425 -33.25 -15.22 4.69
N PHE A 426 -32.85 -13.98 4.56
CA PHE A 426 -33.32 -12.92 5.44
C PHE A 426 -34.73 -12.52 5.01
N THR A 427 -35.70 -12.64 5.90
CA THR A 427 -37.14 -12.43 5.63
C THR A 427 -37.69 -11.17 6.27
N GLY A 428 -36.81 -10.27 6.74
CA GLY A 428 -37.18 -9.03 7.40
C GLY A 428 -37.03 -9.10 8.93
N CYS A 429 -37.21 -7.96 9.57
CA CYS A 429 -37.16 -7.77 11.00
C CYS A 429 -38.56 -7.92 11.62
N ARG A 430 -38.64 -8.42 12.85
CA ARG A 430 -39.88 -8.50 13.62
C ARG A 430 -39.74 -7.70 14.91
N GLY A 431 -40.70 -6.83 15.19
CA GLY A 431 -40.76 -5.99 16.37
C GLY A 431 -41.93 -6.37 17.30
N ASP A 432 -42.01 -5.70 18.41
CA ASP A 432 -43.02 -5.84 19.48
C ASP A 432 -43.89 -4.60 19.68
N ASN A 433 -43.86 -3.65 18.78
CA ASN A 433 -44.52 -2.34 18.85
C ASN A 433 -44.01 -1.37 19.94
N GLU A 434 -42.92 -1.73 20.64
CA GLU A 434 -42.27 -0.81 21.56
C GLU A 434 -41.27 0.10 20.82
N ARG A 435 -40.89 1.21 21.46
CA ARG A 435 -39.95 2.19 20.90
C ARG A 435 -38.61 2.09 21.60
N TYR A 436 -37.61 1.71 20.88
CA TYR A 436 -36.26 1.53 21.38
C TYR A 436 -35.28 2.55 20.77
N THR A 437 -34.21 2.80 21.50
CA THR A 437 -33.06 3.60 21.07
C THR A 437 -31.84 2.71 20.83
N LEU A 438 -30.78 3.24 20.21
CA LEU A 438 -29.52 2.54 20.05
C LEU A 438 -28.90 2.15 21.41
N ALA A 439 -29.14 2.96 22.46
CA ALA A 439 -28.69 2.63 23.83
C ALA A 439 -29.35 1.36 24.34
N ASP A 440 -30.64 1.14 24.07
CA ASP A 440 -31.34 -0.06 24.46
C ASP A 440 -30.75 -1.32 23.82
N VAL A 441 -30.32 -1.23 22.57
CA VAL A 441 -29.60 -2.32 21.88
C VAL A 441 -28.24 -2.58 22.52
N LYS A 442 -27.47 -1.51 22.84
CA LYS A 442 -26.15 -1.61 23.50
C LYS A 442 -26.21 -2.23 24.86
N GLU A 443 -27.28 -1.95 25.61
CA GLU A 443 -27.53 -2.46 26.95
C GLU A 443 -28.24 -3.83 26.96
N GLY A 444 -28.61 -4.35 25.77
CA GLY A 444 -29.23 -5.65 25.62
C GLY A 444 -30.73 -5.68 26.01
N ARG A 445 -31.38 -4.50 26.18
CA ARG A 445 -32.82 -4.40 26.46
C ARG A 445 -33.69 -4.79 25.28
N CYS A 446 -33.18 -4.59 24.04
CA CYS A 446 -33.83 -5.13 22.87
C CYS A 446 -32.79 -5.68 21.88
N SER A 447 -33.25 -6.49 20.93
CA SER A 447 -32.39 -6.96 19.84
C SER A 447 -32.26 -5.92 18.74
N ALA A 448 -31.17 -5.95 17.97
CA ALA A 448 -31.03 -5.13 16.76
C ALA A 448 -32.17 -5.35 15.75
N PHE A 449 -32.72 -6.58 15.70
CA PHE A 449 -33.87 -6.88 14.84
C PHE A 449 -35.14 -6.16 15.30
N THR A 450 -35.44 -6.18 16.61
CA THR A 450 -36.59 -5.48 17.20
C THR A 450 -36.46 -3.98 17.03
N PHE A 451 -35.26 -3.41 17.28
CA PHE A 451 -34.97 -2.00 17.11
C PHE A 451 -35.26 -1.53 15.68
N ILE A 452 -34.77 -2.27 14.67
CA ILE A 452 -34.94 -1.93 13.25
C ILE A 452 -36.40 -2.09 12.80
N ALA A 453 -37.09 -3.12 13.26
CA ALA A 453 -38.49 -3.34 12.95
C ALA A 453 -39.37 -2.17 13.41
N GLY A 454 -38.99 -1.47 14.50
CA GLY A 454 -39.66 -0.26 14.99
C GLY A 454 -39.40 1.01 14.22
N MET A 455 -38.52 0.99 13.19
CA MET A 455 -38.26 2.14 12.33
C MET A 455 -39.26 2.19 11.17
N ASP A 456 -39.72 3.40 10.85
CA ASP A 456 -40.46 3.64 9.61
C ASP A 456 -39.53 3.68 8.39
N ASP A 457 -40.12 3.54 7.19
CA ASP A 457 -39.37 3.44 5.95
C ASP A 457 -38.53 4.70 5.66
N ALA A 458 -39.02 5.88 6.03
CA ALA A 458 -38.30 7.13 5.82
C ALA A 458 -37.03 7.21 6.68
N ASN A 459 -37.11 6.79 7.96
CA ASN A 459 -35.95 6.76 8.85
C ASN A 459 -34.98 5.63 8.52
N LEU A 460 -35.48 4.46 8.08
CA LEU A 460 -34.64 3.38 7.56
C LEU A 460 -33.85 3.85 6.34
N ARG A 461 -34.51 4.55 5.42
CA ARG A 461 -33.87 5.09 4.24
C ARG A 461 -32.81 6.13 4.60
N LYS A 462 -33.10 7.07 5.51
CA LYS A 462 -32.10 8.02 6.03
C LYS A 462 -30.90 7.32 6.66
N LEU A 463 -31.13 6.33 7.51
CA LEU A 463 -30.06 5.60 8.16
C LEU A 463 -29.15 4.87 7.14
N VAL A 464 -29.73 4.35 6.08
CA VAL A 464 -29.02 3.51 5.13
C VAL A 464 -28.43 4.33 3.99
N CYS A 465 -29.20 5.23 3.37
CA CYS A 465 -28.79 5.92 2.15
C CYS A 465 -28.07 7.25 2.39
N ASP A 466 -28.36 7.93 3.51
CA ASP A 466 -27.74 9.23 3.81
C ASP A 466 -26.49 9.10 4.71
N PHE A 467 -25.97 7.90 4.89
CA PHE A 467 -24.78 7.68 5.71
C PHE A 467 -23.53 8.22 5.01
N GLY A 468 -22.92 9.23 5.63
CA GLY A 468 -21.70 9.87 5.14
C GLY A 468 -21.89 11.07 4.22
N PHE A 469 -23.13 11.42 3.86
CA PHE A 469 -23.43 12.50 2.92
C PHE A 469 -24.05 13.73 3.57
N CYS A 470 -24.37 13.69 4.87
CA CYS A 470 -24.88 14.86 5.59
C CYS A 470 -23.74 15.84 5.93
N PRO A 471 -24.05 17.14 6.03
CA PRO A 471 -23.10 18.14 6.53
C PRO A 471 -22.55 17.75 7.92
N THR A 472 -21.33 18.15 8.21
CA THR A 472 -20.66 17.92 9.49
C THR A 472 -20.16 19.22 10.08
N GLU A 473 -20.10 19.28 11.42
CA GLU A 473 -19.54 20.42 12.17
C GLU A 473 -18.00 20.38 12.23
N ILE A 474 -17.37 19.29 11.73
CA ILE A 474 -15.90 19.14 11.72
C ILE A 474 -15.35 19.65 10.38
N PRO A 475 -14.70 20.83 10.34
CA PRO A 475 -14.18 21.40 9.11
C PRO A 475 -13.13 20.51 8.45
N GLY A 476 -13.29 20.29 7.15
CA GLY A 476 -12.42 19.40 6.35
C GLY A 476 -12.84 17.95 6.33
N ALA A 477 -13.74 17.50 7.21
CA ALA A 477 -14.30 16.16 7.11
C ALA A 477 -15.19 15.99 5.87
N LEU A 478 -15.31 14.76 5.38
CA LEU A 478 -16.06 14.44 4.15
C LEU A 478 -17.58 14.58 4.34
N GLY A 479 -18.07 14.29 5.54
CA GLY A 479 -19.47 14.36 5.87
C GLY A 479 -19.80 13.55 7.12
N ALA A 480 -21.11 13.38 7.38
CA ALA A 480 -21.60 12.62 8.51
C ALA A 480 -22.83 11.76 8.14
N SER A 481 -23.20 10.81 9.00
CA SER A 481 -24.49 10.14 8.90
C SER A 481 -25.63 11.09 9.24
N ALA A 482 -26.84 10.79 8.78
CA ALA A 482 -28.03 11.48 9.23
C ALA A 482 -28.20 11.38 10.74
N GLU A 483 -28.61 12.47 11.37
CA GLU A 483 -29.03 12.46 12.76
C GLU A 483 -30.45 11.89 12.88
N LEU A 484 -30.64 10.93 13.77
CA LEU A 484 -31.94 10.33 14.08
C LEU A 484 -32.17 10.35 15.60
N PRO A 485 -32.49 11.53 16.19
CA PRO A 485 -32.55 11.73 17.64
C PRO A 485 -33.59 10.82 18.33
N ARG A 486 -34.72 10.57 17.64
CA ARG A 486 -35.76 9.66 18.12
C ARG A 486 -35.26 8.26 18.41
N TYR A 487 -34.21 7.81 17.70
CA TYR A 487 -33.60 6.50 17.83
C TYR A 487 -32.28 6.54 18.59
N GLY A 488 -31.88 7.69 19.14
CA GLY A 488 -30.60 7.86 19.83
C GLY A 488 -29.39 7.72 18.93
N LEU A 489 -29.52 8.05 17.64
CA LEU A 489 -28.44 8.03 16.66
C LEU A 489 -27.94 9.45 16.44
N SER A 490 -26.75 9.75 16.98
CA SER A 490 -26.01 10.98 16.70
C SER A 490 -25.26 10.90 15.38
N PRO A 491 -24.95 12.03 14.73
CA PRO A 491 -24.15 12.07 13.51
C PRO A 491 -22.79 11.36 13.70
N LEU A 492 -22.41 10.54 12.73
CA LEU A 492 -21.15 9.81 12.71
C LEU A 492 -20.28 10.40 11.61
N THR A 493 -19.27 11.17 11.99
CA THR A 493 -18.42 11.91 11.05
C THR A 493 -17.44 10.99 10.34
N ILE A 494 -17.27 11.22 9.04
CA ILE A 494 -16.31 10.53 8.17
C ILE A 494 -15.26 11.53 7.69
N ALA A 495 -13.99 11.20 7.81
CA ALA A 495 -12.88 11.95 7.23
C ALA A 495 -11.96 11.07 6.40
N SER A 496 -11.26 11.64 5.42
CA SER A 496 -10.22 10.94 4.69
C SER A 496 -9.00 10.69 5.58
N GLY A 497 -8.35 9.55 5.43
CA GLY A 497 -7.20 9.15 6.23
C GLY A 497 -6.08 8.49 5.45
N VAL A 498 -5.99 8.71 4.14
CA VAL A 498 -5.05 8.02 3.26
C VAL A 498 -3.59 8.28 3.62
N CYS A 499 -3.23 9.54 3.87
CA CYS A 499 -1.87 9.96 4.28
C CYS A 499 -1.87 10.67 5.64
N GLY A 500 -2.84 10.38 6.48
CA GLY A 500 -3.15 11.11 7.71
C GLY A 500 -4.58 11.63 7.69
N LEU A 501 -5.08 12.05 8.82
CA LEU A 501 -6.45 12.53 8.93
C LEU A 501 -6.58 13.91 8.24
N ALA A 502 -7.30 13.96 7.12
CA ALA A 502 -7.45 15.18 6.33
C ALA A 502 -8.55 16.05 6.93
N LEU A 503 -8.16 17.02 7.76
CA LEU A 503 -9.01 18.05 8.33
C LEU A 503 -8.46 19.43 7.97
N LYS A 504 -9.33 20.45 7.97
CA LYS A 504 -8.90 21.84 7.79
C LYS A 504 -8.06 22.27 8.98
N LYS A 505 -6.81 22.68 8.73
CA LYS A 505 -5.85 23.01 9.79
C LYS A 505 -6.26 24.23 10.61
N ASP A 506 -6.56 25.34 9.95
CA ASP A 506 -6.80 26.64 10.57
C ASP A 506 -8.25 27.05 10.34
N ILE A 507 -9.01 27.29 11.41
CA ILE A 507 -10.43 27.61 11.40
C ILE A 507 -10.61 28.96 12.05
N GLU A 508 -10.98 29.96 11.26
CA GLU A 508 -11.33 31.30 11.75
C GLU A 508 -12.65 31.25 12.54
N GLN A 509 -12.65 31.84 13.70
CA GLN A 509 -13.82 31.99 14.58
C GLN A 509 -14.48 33.35 14.36
N ASP A 510 -15.74 33.51 14.78
CA ASP A 510 -16.51 34.76 14.64
C ASP A 510 -15.85 35.95 15.33
N ASP A 511 -15.02 35.73 16.32
CA ASP A 511 -14.27 36.76 17.05
C ASP A 511 -12.88 37.10 16.42
N GLY A 512 -12.57 36.53 15.24
CA GLY A 512 -11.31 36.73 14.55
C GLY A 512 -10.15 35.92 15.10
N THR A 513 -10.37 35.06 16.08
CA THR A 513 -9.36 34.10 16.57
C THR A 513 -9.34 32.84 15.69
N TYR A 514 -8.28 32.03 15.81
CA TYR A 514 -8.14 30.77 15.08
C TYR A 514 -8.18 29.58 16.03
N ARG A 515 -9.04 28.61 15.70
CA ARG A 515 -8.98 27.27 16.25
C ARG A 515 -8.17 26.39 15.29
N HIS A 516 -7.29 25.55 15.82
CA HIS A 516 -6.42 24.70 15.03
C HIS A 516 -6.80 23.22 15.15
N GLN A 517 -6.76 22.50 14.03
CA GLN A 517 -6.88 21.04 13.96
C GLN A 517 -5.55 20.50 13.42
N TYR A 518 -4.57 20.26 14.33
CA TYR A 518 -3.24 19.82 13.95
C TYR A 518 -3.19 18.30 13.75
N THR A 519 -3.28 17.88 12.51
CA THR A 519 -3.15 16.48 12.10
C THR A 519 -1.75 16.20 11.54
N THR A 520 -1.36 14.93 11.52
CA THR A 520 -0.03 14.50 11.10
C THR A 520 -0.07 13.94 9.70
N GLY A 521 0.84 14.41 8.84
CA GLY A 521 1.06 13.87 7.49
C GLY A 521 2.01 12.68 7.53
N PHE A 522 1.52 11.52 7.11
CA PHE A 522 2.29 10.29 6.98
C PHE A 522 2.65 10.01 5.51
N PRO A 523 3.62 9.13 5.25
CA PRO A 523 3.92 8.70 3.88
C PRO A 523 2.69 8.14 3.16
N ALA A 524 2.66 8.31 1.84
CA ALA A 524 1.60 7.74 1.00
C ALA A 524 1.59 6.20 1.07
N PRO A 525 0.45 5.53 0.84
CA PRO A 525 0.34 4.07 0.87
C PRO A 525 1.37 3.36 -0.01
N SER A 526 1.60 3.85 -1.23
CA SER A 526 2.60 3.32 -2.17
C SER A 526 4.04 3.41 -1.64
N VAL A 527 4.31 4.36 -0.74
CA VAL A 527 5.59 4.50 -0.06
C VAL A 527 5.64 3.62 1.18
N LEU A 528 4.60 3.65 2.03
CA LEU A 528 4.52 2.82 3.24
C LEU A 528 4.67 1.33 2.94
N SER A 529 4.10 0.85 1.85
CA SER A 529 4.22 -0.54 1.42
C SER A 529 5.66 -0.95 1.07
N CYS A 530 6.51 0.00 0.66
CA CYS A 530 7.94 -0.26 0.45
C CYS A 530 8.68 -0.65 1.74
N SER A 531 8.11 -0.39 2.92
CA SER A 531 8.68 -0.87 4.18
C SER A 531 8.59 -2.37 4.37
N PHE A 532 7.60 -3.05 3.75
CA PHE A 532 7.24 -4.45 4.01
C PHE A 532 7.15 -4.75 5.51
N ASP A 533 6.73 -3.76 6.30
CA ASP A 533 6.75 -3.78 7.76
C ASP A 533 5.32 -3.59 8.32
N PRO A 534 4.63 -4.68 8.65
CA PRO A 534 3.28 -4.61 9.21
C PRO A 534 3.17 -3.82 10.52
N ASP A 535 4.19 -3.85 11.37
CA ASP A 535 4.18 -3.17 12.68
C ASP A 535 4.33 -1.66 12.51
N LEU A 536 5.14 -1.23 11.56
CA LEU A 536 5.28 0.18 11.19
C LEU A 536 3.96 0.72 10.61
N ILE A 537 3.32 -0.03 9.71
CA ILE A 537 2.03 0.34 9.12
C ILE A 537 0.92 0.38 10.20
N PHE A 538 0.92 -0.58 11.12
CA PHE A 538 0.02 -0.57 12.28
C PHE A 538 0.21 0.69 13.14
N SER A 539 1.46 1.09 13.38
CA SER A 539 1.79 2.28 14.18
C SER A 539 1.28 3.57 13.53
N VAL A 540 1.37 3.69 12.20
CA VAL A 540 0.78 4.80 11.43
C VAL A 540 -0.74 4.82 11.58
N GLY A 541 -1.40 3.68 11.38
CA GLY A 541 -2.86 3.57 11.56
C GLY A 541 -3.29 3.93 12.99
N LYS A 542 -2.54 3.49 14.00
CA LYS A 542 -2.80 3.80 15.43
C LYS A 542 -2.69 5.29 15.72
N ALA A 543 -1.71 5.98 15.14
CA ALA A 543 -1.56 7.43 15.29
C ALA A 543 -2.76 8.18 14.68
N ILE A 544 -3.19 7.79 13.47
CA ILE A 544 -4.39 8.35 12.82
C ILE A 544 -5.64 8.10 13.67
N GLY A 545 -5.83 6.89 14.18
CA GLY A 545 -6.96 6.57 15.07
C GLY A 545 -6.98 7.40 16.34
N ARG A 546 -5.83 7.75 16.90
CA ARG A 546 -5.73 8.65 18.06
C ARG A 546 -6.18 10.08 17.72
N GLU A 547 -5.79 10.59 16.56
CA GLU A 547 -6.26 11.89 16.05
C GLU A 547 -7.77 11.90 15.79
N MET A 548 -8.32 10.81 15.22
CA MET A 548 -9.76 10.65 15.05
C MET A 548 -10.52 10.82 16.37
N ARG A 549 -10.06 10.15 17.43
CA ARG A 549 -10.66 10.25 18.76
C ARG A 549 -10.58 11.65 19.33
N GLU A 550 -9.45 12.34 19.10
CA GLU A 550 -9.23 13.72 19.59
C GLU A 550 -10.18 14.72 18.91
N TYR A 551 -10.38 14.57 17.59
CA TYR A 551 -11.21 15.51 16.81
C TYR A 551 -12.68 15.05 16.66
N GLY A 552 -13.07 13.95 17.28
CA GLY A 552 -14.47 13.45 17.21
C GLY A 552 -14.84 12.81 15.87
N VAL A 553 -13.87 12.40 15.07
CA VAL A 553 -14.11 11.69 13.81
C VAL A 553 -14.43 10.22 14.12
N SER A 554 -15.60 9.76 13.65
CA SER A 554 -16.08 8.39 13.92
C SER A 554 -15.47 7.37 12.99
N PHE A 555 -15.32 7.72 11.71
CA PHE A 555 -14.84 6.84 10.66
C PHE A 555 -13.72 7.49 9.84
N CYS A 556 -12.67 6.72 9.61
CA CYS A 556 -11.59 7.06 8.69
C CYS A 556 -11.82 6.35 7.36
N LEU A 557 -12.00 7.10 6.28
CA LEU A 557 -11.93 6.55 4.93
C LEU A 557 -10.46 6.29 4.62
N ALA A 558 -10.07 5.04 4.88
CA ALA A 558 -8.70 4.58 4.78
C ALA A 558 -8.31 4.28 3.32
N PRO A 559 -7.01 4.07 3.05
CA PRO A 559 -6.57 3.64 1.73
C PRO A 559 -7.33 2.41 1.24
N GLY A 560 -7.54 2.35 -0.06
CA GLY A 560 -8.21 1.22 -0.69
C GLY A 560 -7.31 0.00 -0.82
N CYS A 561 -7.91 -1.10 -1.30
CA CYS A 561 -7.20 -2.32 -1.68
C CYS A 561 -7.04 -2.47 -3.20
N ALA A 562 -7.15 -1.39 -3.96
CA ALA A 562 -6.85 -1.45 -5.38
C ALA A 562 -5.38 -1.73 -5.63
N LEU A 563 -5.13 -2.45 -6.70
CA LEU A 563 -3.78 -2.79 -7.13
C LEU A 563 -3.23 -1.66 -8.02
N GLN A 564 -1.96 -1.37 -7.84
CA GLN A 564 -1.23 -0.42 -8.68
C GLN A 564 -0.92 -1.06 -10.03
N ARG A 565 -1.79 -0.85 -11.01
CA ARG A 565 -1.66 -1.44 -12.35
C ARG A 565 -0.73 -0.65 -13.26
N THR A 566 -0.83 0.66 -13.16
CA THR A 566 0.05 1.62 -13.83
C THR A 566 0.41 2.73 -12.85
N PRO A 567 1.56 3.38 -12.98
CA PRO A 567 1.90 4.49 -12.11
C PRO A 567 1.14 5.78 -12.42
N PHE A 568 0.31 5.80 -13.49
CA PHE A 568 -0.35 7.01 -14.01
C PHE A 568 -1.79 7.16 -13.58
N ASP A 569 -2.43 6.11 -13.12
CA ASP A 569 -3.79 6.19 -12.61
C ASP A 569 -3.78 7.00 -11.31
N ALA A 570 -4.65 8.01 -11.19
CA ALA A 570 -4.80 8.78 -9.95
C ALA A 570 -5.03 7.86 -8.73
N VAL A 571 -5.67 6.74 -8.97
CA VAL A 571 -5.90 5.66 -8.03
C VAL A 571 -4.63 4.95 -7.60
N SER A 572 -3.63 4.81 -8.48
CA SER A 572 -2.36 4.15 -8.16
C SER A 572 -1.59 4.84 -7.05
N GLN A 573 -1.79 6.14 -6.88
CA GLN A 573 -1.12 6.93 -5.82
C GLN A 573 -1.71 6.65 -4.43
N GLU A 574 -2.98 6.25 -4.35
CA GLU A 574 -3.65 5.83 -3.11
C GLU A 574 -3.53 4.32 -2.86
N SER A 575 -3.01 3.57 -3.84
CA SER A 575 -2.85 2.11 -3.78
C SER A 575 -1.55 1.75 -3.07
N TRP A 576 -1.53 0.58 -2.42
CA TRP A 576 -0.34 0.09 -1.72
C TRP A 576 0.71 -0.46 -2.69
N SER A 577 0.33 -1.41 -3.53
CA SER A 577 1.27 -2.20 -4.33
C SER A 577 0.62 -2.74 -5.61
N GLU A 578 1.44 -3.20 -6.54
CA GLU A 578 1.00 -4.05 -7.65
C GLU A 578 0.73 -5.50 -7.21
N ASP A 579 1.21 -5.90 -6.03
CA ASP A 579 1.01 -7.25 -5.49
C ASP A 579 -0.22 -7.32 -4.57
N PRO A 580 -1.14 -8.29 -4.78
CA PRO A 580 -2.36 -8.40 -4.00
C PRO A 580 -2.14 -8.83 -2.54
N VAL A 581 -1.12 -9.64 -2.24
CA VAL A 581 -0.84 -10.09 -0.89
C VAL A 581 -0.23 -8.96 -0.07
N LEU A 582 0.74 -8.23 -0.63
CA LEU A 582 1.33 -7.05 0.02
C LEU A 582 0.25 -5.99 0.25
N THR A 583 -0.57 -5.68 -0.77
CA THR A 583 -1.68 -4.72 -0.65
C THR A 583 -2.64 -5.12 0.47
N GLY A 584 -3.10 -6.37 0.48
CA GLY A 584 -4.06 -6.85 1.47
C GLY A 584 -3.50 -6.83 2.89
N ARG A 585 -2.23 -7.20 3.08
CA ARG A 585 -1.56 -7.15 4.38
C ARG A 585 -1.35 -5.73 4.88
N CYS A 586 -0.89 -4.82 4.02
CA CYS A 586 -0.75 -3.40 4.38
C CYS A 586 -2.09 -2.81 4.83
N ALA A 587 -3.15 -3.00 4.05
CA ALA A 587 -4.49 -2.53 4.39
C ALA A 587 -5.02 -3.16 5.70
N LEU A 588 -4.78 -4.46 5.91
CA LEU A 588 -5.15 -5.18 7.13
C LEU A 588 -4.51 -4.56 8.39
N TYR A 589 -3.20 -4.35 8.37
CA TYR A 589 -2.47 -3.84 9.54
C TYR A 589 -2.75 -2.36 9.79
N PHE A 590 -2.90 -1.56 8.73
CA PHE A 590 -3.35 -0.17 8.85
C PHE A 590 -4.72 -0.08 9.55
N ALA A 591 -5.71 -0.87 9.10
CA ALA A 591 -7.03 -0.89 9.70
C ALA A 591 -7.01 -1.32 11.16
N LYS A 592 -6.23 -2.35 11.52
CA LYS A 592 -6.04 -2.79 12.91
C LYS A 592 -5.47 -1.65 13.76
N GLY A 593 -4.53 -0.88 13.24
CA GLY A 593 -3.99 0.32 13.90
C GLY A 593 -5.08 1.36 14.16
N VAL A 594 -5.79 1.80 13.12
CA VAL A 594 -6.88 2.79 13.22
C VAL A 594 -7.93 2.34 14.23
N GLN A 595 -8.29 1.07 14.24
CA GLN A 595 -9.32 0.52 15.12
C GLN A 595 -8.93 0.41 16.59
N THR A 596 -7.69 0.75 16.94
CA THR A 596 -7.32 0.93 18.35
C THR A 596 -8.13 2.07 19.00
N TYR A 597 -8.54 3.07 18.22
CA TYR A 597 -9.22 4.27 18.72
C TYR A 597 -10.45 4.71 17.92
N GLY A 598 -10.60 4.26 16.68
CA GLY A 598 -11.65 4.66 15.76
C GLY A 598 -12.20 3.50 14.94
N ALA A 599 -12.76 3.79 13.78
CA ALA A 599 -13.20 2.78 12.83
C ALA A 599 -12.68 3.09 11.43
N ALA A 600 -12.16 2.08 10.74
CA ALA A 600 -11.68 2.20 9.36
C ALA A 600 -12.77 1.79 8.36
N ILE A 601 -12.86 2.54 7.26
CA ILE A 601 -13.68 2.23 6.09
C ILE A 601 -12.74 1.80 4.97
N LEU A 602 -12.92 0.60 4.47
CA LEU A 602 -12.20 0.11 3.30
C LEU A 602 -12.79 0.74 2.03
N ARG A 603 -11.98 1.45 1.28
CA ARG A 603 -12.39 2.01 0.01
C ARG A 603 -12.29 0.95 -1.09
N ALA A 604 -13.43 0.46 -1.58
CA ALA A 604 -13.46 -0.45 -2.72
C ALA A 604 -13.34 0.27 -4.07
N GLY A 605 -13.46 1.58 -4.08
CA GLY A 605 -13.63 2.46 -5.23
C GLY A 605 -12.41 2.82 -6.04
N THR A 606 -11.35 2.03 -5.96
CA THR A 606 -10.16 2.25 -6.75
C THR A 606 -10.03 1.30 -7.96
N LEU A 607 -11.12 0.60 -8.29
CA LEU A 607 -11.25 0.00 -9.61
C LEU A 607 -11.50 1.12 -10.65
N PRO A 608 -10.93 1.04 -11.86
CA PRO A 608 -11.32 1.94 -12.95
C PRO A 608 -12.84 1.96 -13.09
N ARG A 609 -13.41 3.09 -13.52
CA ARG A 609 -14.88 3.23 -13.68
C ARG A 609 -15.52 2.12 -14.54
N SER A 610 -14.72 1.51 -15.43
CA SER A 610 -15.09 0.32 -16.16
C SER A 610 -13.86 -0.59 -16.25
N LEU A 611 -14.00 -1.83 -15.85
CA LEU A 611 -12.94 -2.82 -15.91
C LEU A 611 -13.51 -4.14 -16.44
N ASP A 612 -12.95 -4.60 -17.55
CA ASP A 612 -13.31 -5.89 -18.15
C ASP A 612 -12.34 -6.97 -17.66
N MET A 613 -12.86 -8.04 -17.08
CA MET A 613 -12.04 -9.14 -16.55
C MET A 613 -12.80 -10.47 -16.49
N ARG A 614 -12.07 -11.57 -16.34
CA ARG A 614 -12.67 -12.86 -15.99
C ARG A 614 -12.96 -12.93 -14.48
N LEU A 615 -14.00 -13.66 -14.10
CA LEU A 615 -14.33 -13.90 -12.70
C LEU A 615 -13.16 -14.55 -11.93
N SER A 616 -12.38 -15.41 -12.61
CA SER A 616 -11.18 -16.00 -12.04
C SER A 616 -10.12 -14.94 -11.69
N SER A 617 -9.85 -14.01 -12.60
CA SER A 617 -8.90 -12.92 -12.36
C SER A 617 -9.39 -11.97 -11.28
N PHE A 618 -10.70 -11.71 -11.22
CA PHE A 618 -11.27 -10.95 -10.11
C PHE A 618 -11.02 -11.65 -8.78
N ARG A 619 -11.35 -12.93 -8.65
CA ARG A 619 -11.22 -13.67 -7.38
C ARG A 619 -9.78 -13.94 -6.97
N ASP A 620 -8.89 -14.26 -7.91
CA ASP A 620 -7.52 -14.67 -7.62
C ASP A 620 -6.55 -13.48 -7.47
N ILE A 621 -6.89 -12.30 -8.02
CA ILE A 621 -5.99 -11.15 -8.08
C ILE A 621 -6.65 -9.90 -7.49
N TYR A 622 -7.70 -9.37 -8.14
CA TYR A 622 -8.28 -8.08 -7.74
C TYR A 622 -9.08 -8.16 -6.44
N GLY A 623 -9.72 -9.28 -6.17
CA GLY A 623 -10.49 -9.55 -4.95
C GLY A 623 -9.64 -10.00 -3.77
N LEU A 624 -8.45 -10.58 -4.00
CA LEU A 624 -7.60 -11.15 -2.95
C LEU A 624 -7.19 -10.12 -1.89
N PRO A 625 -6.77 -8.88 -2.21
CA PRO A 625 -6.47 -7.89 -1.17
C PRO A 625 -7.66 -7.58 -0.27
N PHE A 626 -8.87 -7.56 -0.85
CA PHE A 626 -10.10 -7.36 -0.08
C PHE A 626 -10.40 -8.55 0.83
N GLU A 627 -10.23 -9.78 0.34
CA GLU A 627 -10.42 -10.99 1.15
C GLU A 627 -9.50 -11.00 2.36
N ILE A 628 -8.23 -10.60 2.19
CA ILE A 628 -7.25 -10.50 3.27
C ILE A 628 -7.64 -9.42 4.29
N ALA A 629 -8.02 -8.24 3.80
CA ALA A 629 -8.18 -7.05 4.63
C ALA A 629 -9.57 -6.88 5.25
N VAL A 630 -10.64 -7.32 4.56
CA VAL A 630 -12.03 -6.95 4.88
C VAL A 630 -12.46 -7.33 6.30
N SER A 631 -11.89 -8.38 6.87
CA SER A 631 -12.19 -8.83 8.24
C SER A 631 -11.80 -7.79 9.31
N ALA A 632 -10.85 -6.91 9.01
CA ALA A 632 -10.41 -5.84 9.91
C ALA A 632 -11.20 -4.54 9.74
N TYR A 633 -12.05 -4.41 8.74
CA TYR A 633 -12.80 -3.19 8.48
C TYR A 633 -14.22 -3.25 9.04
N LYS A 634 -14.69 -2.10 9.55
CA LYS A 634 -16.09 -1.97 10.03
C LYS A 634 -17.05 -1.60 8.91
N ALA A 635 -16.53 -0.99 7.84
CA ALA A 635 -17.32 -0.60 6.69
C ALA A 635 -16.52 -0.77 5.38
N VAL A 636 -17.25 -0.89 4.28
CA VAL A 636 -16.72 -0.87 2.92
C VAL A 636 -17.45 0.22 2.15
N LEU A 637 -16.72 1.14 1.53
CA LEU A 637 -17.25 2.09 0.56
C LEU A 637 -17.26 1.43 -0.81
N LEU A 638 -18.45 1.15 -1.33
CA LEU A 638 -18.63 0.61 -2.68
C LEU A 638 -18.41 1.73 -3.71
N PRO A 639 -17.73 1.44 -4.82
CA PRO A 639 -17.49 2.43 -5.86
C PRO A 639 -18.73 2.65 -6.73
N ASP A 640 -18.85 3.85 -7.29
CA ASP A 640 -19.65 4.10 -8.47
C ASP A 640 -18.90 3.63 -9.73
N SER A 641 -18.82 2.31 -9.88
CA SER A 641 -18.09 1.67 -10.98
C SER A 641 -18.75 0.37 -11.42
N THR A 642 -18.40 -0.06 -12.61
CA THR A 642 -18.90 -1.30 -13.18
C THR A 642 -17.74 -2.28 -13.43
N VAL A 643 -18.03 -3.56 -13.32
CA VAL A 643 -17.15 -4.63 -13.79
C VAL A 643 -17.90 -5.42 -14.86
N ASN A 644 -17.35 -5.52 -16.06
CA ASN A 644 -18.01 -6.11 -17.23
C ASN A 644 -19.41 -5.51 -17.50
N GLY A 645 -19.57 -4.20 -17.26
CA GLY A 645 -20.84 -3.50 -17.41
C GLY A 645 -21.84 -3.66 -16.25
N GLU A 646 -21.55 -4.53 -15.25
CA GLU A 646 -22.40 -4.75 -14.09
C GLU A 646 -22.03 -3.81 -12.94
N SER A 647 -23.02 -3.13 -12.34
CA SER A 647 -22.83 -2.27 -11.17
C SER A 647 -22.39 -3.08 -9.94
N LEU A 648 -21.52 -2.50 -9.14
CA LEU A 648 -21.04 -3.07 -7.86
C LEU A 648 -21.90 -2.64 -6.65
N GLY A 649 -23.20 -2.40 -6.83
CA GLY A 649 -24.13 -2.12 -5.73
C GLY A 649 -24.21 -3.24 -4.68
N GLU A 650 -24.65 -2.90 -3.46
CA GLU A 650 -24.80 -3.87 -2.34
C GLU A 650 -25.73 -5.05 -2.69
N ASP A 651 -26.66 -4.85 -3.60
CA ASP A 651 -27.63 -5.84 -4.07
C ASP A 651 -27.16 -6.63 -5.30
N SER A 652 -26.00 -6.34 -5.87
CA SER A 652 -25.44 -7.11 -6.98
C SER A 652 -25.08 -8.54 -6.56
N ASP A 653 -25.20 -9.47 -7.49
CA ASP A 653 -24.93 -10.89 -7.22
C ASP A 653 -23.48 -11.14 -6.84
N LEU A 654 -22.53 -10.41 -7.46
CA LEU A 654 -21.12 -10.49 -7.12
C LEU A 654 -20.88 -10.08 -5.68
N ILE A 655 -21.32 -8.87 -5.29
CA ILE A 655 -21.08 -8.35 -3.91
C ILE A 655 -21.76 -9.28 -2.88
N ARG A 656 -22.98 -9.74 -3.13
CA ARG A 656 -23.65 -10.71 -2.24
C ARG A 656 -22.87 -12.01 -2.08
N SER A 657 -22.30 -12.53 -3.16
CA SER A 657 -21.48 -13.76 -3.11
C SER A 657 -20.23 -13.56 -2.28
N LEU A 658 -19.54 -12.42 -2.46
CA LEU A 658 -18.31 -12.08 -1.74
C LEU A 658 -18.56 -11.86 -0.25
N ILE A 659 -19.68 -11.20 0.13
CA ILE A 659 -20.10 -11.04 1.54
C ILE A 659 -20.18 -12.38 2.24
N ILE A 660 -20.76 -13.40 1.59
CA ILE A 660 -20.93 -14.74 2.15
C ILE A 660 -19.58 -15.45 2.22
N ASP A 661 -18.83 -15.44 1.16
CA ASP A 661 -17.56 -16.17 1.02
C ASP A 661 -16.50 -15.60 1.98
N TRP A 662 -16.38 -14.27 2.07
CA TRP A 662 -15.44 -13.57 2.94
C TRP A 662 -15.96 -13.36 4.37
N LYS A 663 -17.20 -13.75 4.65
CA LYS A 663 -17.88 -13.61 5.98
C LYS A 663 -17.88 -12.15 6.48
N PHE A 664 -18.00 -11.19 5.56
CA PHE A 664 -18.03 -9.80 5.95
C PHE A 664 -19.27 -9.44 6.74
N GLY A 665 -19.07 -9.00 7.97
CA GLY A 665 -20.15 -8.61 8.91
C GLY A 665 -20.36 -7.11 9.05
N GLY A 666 -19.52 -6.29 8.40
CA GLY A 666 -19.60 -4.83 8.44
C GLY A 666 -20.69 -4.22 7.58
N MET A 667 -20.76 -2.90 7.58
CA MET A 667 -21.73 -2.14 6.79
C MET A 667 -21.16 -1.73 5.42
N PHE A 668 -22.04 -1.34 4.51
CA PHE A 668 -21.69 -0.75 3.22
C PHE A 668 -22.03 0.73 3.18
N LEU A 669 -21.21 1.46 2.45
CA LEU A 669 -21.42 2.85 2.04
C LEU A 669 -21.29 2.90 0.52
N SER A 670 -21.78 3.95 -0.12
CA SER A 670 -21.58 4.20 -1.55
C SER A 670 -21.36 5.70 -1.76
N ASP A 671 -20.49 6.04 -2.68
CA ASP A 671 -20.29 7.41 -3.16
C ASP A 671 -21.18 7.75 -4.38
N GLY A 672 -22.01 6.80 -4.82
CA GLY A 672 -23.03 6.91 -5.84
C GLY A 672 -24.31 6.19 -5.44
N GLU A 673 -24.96 5.52 -6.39
CA GLU A 673 -26.13 4.69 -6.09
C GLU A 673 -25.74 3.44 -5.32
N ARG A 674 -26.17 3.33 -4.07
CA ARG A 674 -25.88 2.19 -3.20
C ARG A 674 -26.49 0.87 -3.71
N TYR A 675 -27.60 0.94 -4.40
CA TYR A 675 -28.34 -0.19 -4.90
C TYR A 675 -28.52 -0.09 -6.42
N THR A 676 -28.50 -1.23 -7.08
CA THR A 676 -28.74 -1.32 -8.53
C THR A 676 -30.22 -1.08 -8.90
N LYS A 677 -31.11 -1.20 -7.90
CA LYS A 677 -32.57 -0.99 -8.01
C LYS A 677 -33.07 -0.32 -6.74
N GLU A 678 -34.25 0.32 -6.83
CA GLU A 678 -34.95 0.87 -5.68
C GLU A 678 -35.10 -0.22 -4.59
N PRO A 679 -34.52 -0.04 -3.37
CA PRO A 679 -34.52 -1.07 -2.34
C PRO A 679 -35.90 -1.19 -1.70
N ASP A 680 -36.37 -2.42 -1.55
CA ASP A 680 -37.54 -2.73 -0.73
C ASP A 680 -37.22 -2.65 0.77
N ARG A 681 -38.25 -2.69 1.62
CA ARG A 681 -38.10 -2.63 3.07
C ARG A 681 -37.18 -3.71 3.62
N VAL A 682 -37.26 -4.93 3.11
CA VAL A 682 -36.43 -6.06 3.57
C VAL A 682 -34.94 -5.82 3.28
N THR A 683 -34.64 -5.22 2.13
CA THR A 683 -33.27 -4.83 1.75
C THR A 683 -32.75 -3.71 2.67
N LEU A 684 -33.55 -2.68 2.94
CA LEU A 684 -33.19 -1.59 3.87
C LEU A 684 -32.95 -2.14 5.29
N GLU A 685 -33.83 -3.01 5.80
CA GLU A 685 -33.67 -3.61 7.14
C GLU A 685 -32.41 -4.46 7.23
N ARG A 686 -32.05 -5.18 6.18
CA ARG A 686 -30.79 -5.96 6.13
C ARG A 686 -29.56 -5.05 6.24
N SER A 687 -29.55 -3.96 5.51
CA SER A 687 -28.44 -2.99 5.54
C SER A 687 -28.41 -2.22 6.87
N ALA A 688 -29.57 -1.81 7.38
CA ALA A 688 -29.69 -1.18 8.69
C ALA A 688 -29.17 -2.08 9.82
N LEU A 689 -29.45 -3.39 9.77
CA LEU A 689 -28.91 -4.38 10.74
C LEU A 689 -27.39 -4.41 10.75
N ARG A 690 -26.75 -4.27 9.60
CA ARG A 690 -25.28 -4.19 9.50
C ARG A 690 -24.76 -2.92 10.19
N ILE A 691 -25.38 -1.77 9.92
CA ILE A 691 -25.04 -0.50 10.56
C ILE A 691 -25.19 -0.62 12.09
N VAL A 692 -26.34 -1.05 12.57
CA VAL A 692 -26.61 -1.18 14.02
C VAL A 692 -25.62 -2.13 14.69
N ARG A 693 -25.26 -3.25 14.05
CA ARG A 693 -24.26 -4.18 14.58
C ARG A 693 -22.88 -3.52 14.71
N VAL A 694 -22.46 -2.76 13.71
CA VAL A 694 -21.18 -2.03 13.78
C VAL A 694 -21.19 -1.01 14.91
N LEU A 695 -22.31 -0.29 15.11
CA LEU A 695 -22.45 0.73 16.14
C LEU A 695 -22.61 0.17 17.57
N THR A 696 -22.98 -1.10 17.70
CA THR A 696 -23.19 -1.77 18.99
C THR A 696 -22.07 -2.74 19.38
N GLN A 697 -21.15 -3.04 18.47
CA GLN A 697 -19.94 -3.81 18.82
C GLN A 697 -18.98 -2.92 19.64
N LYS A 698 -18.55 -3.45 20.80
CA LYS A 698 -17.54 -2.81 21.66
C LYS A 698 -16.16 -2.96 21.06
#